data_589862d01ceec2c22349fc46dd2fb081
#
_entry.id   589862d01ceec2c22349fc46dd2fb081
#
_cell.length_a   1.000
_cell.length_b   1.000
_cell.length_c   1.000
_cell.angle_alpha   90.00
_cell.angle_beta   90.00
_cell.angle_gamma   90.00
#
_symmetry.space_group_name_H-M   'P 1'
#
loop_
_entity.id
_entity.type
_entity.pdbx_description
1 polymer ?
#
loop_
_entity_poly.entity_id
_entity_poly.type
_entity_poly.pdbx_seq_one_letter_code
_entity_poly.pdbx_strand_id
1 'polypeptide(L)'
;MRSLPRLFLLAAACSTVAAFANPTDIHPNVLSGDTNPRAVSGNGLTVVGTDTSTGVFRAFRIVGGTHSLLNLDASGSFSEAAAVSANGLVIVGHTDISGVIHAAIWNGVSLTTLPLGAYDEMRATAVSGDGLTVVGYSVDSLTRSDAFYRVSTNNAVSLAAEFGSSHSRATGVCGNGTLIVGTISDDFFGNPFARSGFIYTVGGSHTVINPSATGPAVFSTRSFSEMTGISSDGSTSIGFAYSVSGIPTGDALAFRRASNGTITSLGNLGGAWSIPNAVSANGAVIVGQSANGSSEEAFVYQNGTMTGLGFLPGGSTSNATGVSADGSVIVGYGDVTGGATHAFTYANQTLLDATEWMRSLNGPGGLTAMANNLSSLPLEGAHHRPLMSYDGMGKQRQFWATGDFGASSRQTDRRTSFGEVGASQAYGDTVVGVAAGTALQTQDLLFGGDAKITGQTFMAEIDTRLADKESILSLLVLRGEWDAQTARGYVTGGGNDISRGQTDMDTTTVRVRFDGPTQKFTGNFTAAPYASFALTRVNTDGFAESGGSFPATFDAHSHTAKESRLGLLTKFTAGPATTIRVTAEWIHRFDDAGDVLSGVNQTTSGAFSVAGLAPTKDQARFGFDVDHKLSADTMLSLSIHAAGYGQAHDVAGSLSLRRGF
;
A
#
# COMPACT_ATOMS: atom_id res chain seq x y z
N MET A 1 6.44 45.30 -34.17
CA MET A 1 7.53 45.37 -33.18
C MET A 1 6.98 45.85 -31.85
N ARG A 2 6.75 44.99 -30.94
CA ARG A 2 6.68 45.22 -29.49
C ARG A 2 6.81 43.85 -28.82
N SER A 3 7.93 43.68 -28.13
CA SER A 3 8.37 42.48 -27.43
C SER A 3 7.52 42.21 -26.20
N LEU A 4 7.02 41.00 -26.06
CA LEU A 4 6.46 40.45 -24.80
C LEU A 4 7.61 39.99 -23.90
N PRO A 5 7.61 40.30 -22.60
CA PRO A 5 8.63 39.83 -21.70
C PRO A 5 8.38 38.36 -21.35
N ARG A 6 9.42 37.53 -21.46
CA ARG A 6 9.48 36.19 -20.94
C ARG A 6 9.46 36.25 -19.42
N LEU A 7 8.38 35.75 -18.82
CA LEU A 7 8.28 35.51 -17.38
C LEU A 7 9.08 34.23 -17.07
N PHE A 8 10.30 34.39 -16.54
CA PHE A 8 11.04 33.31 -15.91
C PHE A 8 10.37 33.00 -14.58
N LEU A 9 9.61 31.89 -14.49
CA LEU A 9 9.18 31.33 -13.22
C LEU A 9 10.38 30.55 -12.66
N LEU A 10 11.06 31.12 -11.70
CA LEU A 10 12.06 30.45 -10.87
C LEU A 10 11.30 29.46 -10.00
N ALA A 11 11.30 28.18 -10.37
CA ALA A 11 10.86 27.12 -9.48
C ALA A 11 11.88 27.03 -8.35
N ALA A 12 11.58 27.64 -7.21
CA ALA A 12 12.27 27.36 -5.97
C ALA A 12 12.02 25.87 -5.68
N ALA A 13 13.06 25.05 -5.85
CA ALA A 13 13.08 23.70 -5.31
C ALA A 13 13.01 23.83 -3.77
N CYS A 14 11.80 23.82 -3.25
CA CYS A 14 11.57 23.57 -1.83
C CYS A 14 11.91 22.10 -1.61
N SER A 15 13.14 21.81 -1.20
CA SER A 15 13.49 20.56 -0.56
C SER A 15 12.67 20.50 0.71
N THR A 16 11.49 19.91 0.64
CA THR A 16 10.79 19.45 1.83
C THR A 16 11.66 18.35 2.43
N VAL A 17 12.48 18.73 3.40
CA VAL A 17 12.98 17.77 4.39
C VAL A 17 11.71 17.05 4.89
N ALA A 18 11.62 15.74 4.64
CA ALA A 18 10.56 14.94 5.23
C ALA A 18 10.63 15.19 6.74
N ALA A 19 9.62 15.84 7.28
CA ALA A 19 9.49 15.95 8.71
C ALA A 19 9.31 14.53 9.21
N PHE A 20 10.31 13.97 9.88
CA PHE A 20 10.18 12.71 10.58
C PHE A 20 8.99 12.83 11.52
N ALA A 21 8.10 11.85 11.51
CA ALA A 21 7.02 11.82 12.49
C ALA A 21 7.66 11.81 13.88
N ASN A 22 7.24 12.71 14.74
CA ASN A 22 7.69 12.69 16.14
C ASN A 22 6.94 11.58 16.89
N PRO A 23 7.53 11.03 17.97
CA PRO A 23 6.81 10.15 18.87
C PRO A 23 5.51 10.83 19.35
N THR A 24 4.41 10.09 19.26
CA THR A 24 3.10 10.57 19.73
C THR A 24 2.87 10.08 21.14
N ASP A 25 2.67 11.00 22.07
CA ASP A 25 2.32 10.67 23.46
C ASP A 25 0.96 9.96 23.53
N ILE A 26 0.95 8.76 24.11
CA ILE A 26 -0.26 7.96 24.35
C ILE A 26 -0.55 7.79 25.83
N HIS A 27 0.14 8.54 26.70
CA HIS A 27 -0.16 8.56 28.12
C HIS A 27 -1.56 9.13 28.34
N PRO A 28 -2.45 8.43 29.07
CA PRO A 28 -3.79 8.94 29.31
C PRO A 28 -3.76 10.25 30.11
N ASN A 29 -4.33 11.32 29.55
CA ASN A 29 -4.37 12.66 30.18
C ASN A 29 -5.02 12.74 31.57
N VAL A 30 -5.61 11.65 32.05
CA VAL A 30 -6.27 11.53 33.34
C VAL A 30 -5.41 10.83 34.41
N LEU A 31 -4.22 10.37 34.05
CA LEU A 31 -3.33 9.65 34.96
C LEU A 31 -2.24 10.59 35.51
N SER A 32 -1.92 10.45 36.79
CA SER A 32 -0.86 11.20 37.50
C SER A 32 0.29 10.27 37.86
N GLY A 33 0.88 9.56 36.90
CA GLY A 33 1.97 8.63 37.15
C GLY A 33 2.67 8.24 35.85
N ASP A 34 3.68 7.40 35.95
CA ASP A 34 4.45 6.94 34.79
C ASP A 34 3.72 5.80 34.06
N THR A 35 3.80 5.80 32.73
CA THR A 35 3.39 4.66 31.90
C THR A 35 4.57 4.16 31.09
N ASN A 36 4.92 2.89 31.32
CA ASN A 36 6.03 2.22 30.65
C ASN A 36 5.50 1.06 29.77
N PRO A 37 5.25 1.28 28.47
CA PRO A 37 4.91 0.21 27.56
C PRO A 37 6.12 -0.73 27.40
N ARG A 38 5.84 -2.05 27.34
CA ARG A 38 6.84 -3.10 27.18
C ARG A 38 6.76 -3.77 25.83
N ALA A 39 5.56 -3.95 25.30
CA ALA A 39 5.36 -4.63 24.03
C ALA A 39 4.12 -4.12 23.30
N VAL A 40 4.08 -4.38 22.00
CA VAL A 40 2.91 -4.20 21.13
C VAL A 40 2.61 -5.51 20.41
N SER A 41 1.32 -5.82 20.22
CA SER A 41 0.88 -7.03 19.49
C SER A 41 1.33 -6.98 18.02
N GLY A 42 1.37 -8.16 17.38
CA GLY A 42 1.78 -8.26 15.98
C GLY A 42 0.93 -7.42 15.04
N ASN A 43 -0.37 -7.26 15.32
CA ASN A 43 -1.28 -6.42 14.54
C ASN A 43 -1.21 -4.90 14.89
N GLY A 44 -0.31 -4.49 15.80
CA GLY A 44 -0.13 -3.10 16.19
C GLY A 44 -1.25 -2.48 17.08
N LEU A 45 -2.31 -3.25 17.39
CA LEU A 45 -3.53 -2.70 18.01
C LEU A 45 -3.56 -2.77 19.54
N THR A 46 -2.75 -3.64 20.15
CA THR A 46 -2.69 -3.81 21.61
C THR A 46 -1.31 -3.47 22.13
N VAL A 47 -1.20 -2.46 22.96
CA VAL A 47 0.01 -2.08 23.71
C VAL A 47 -0.13 -2.54 25.14
N VAL A 48 0.93 -3.13 25.71
CA VAL A 48 0.94 -3.60 27.10
C VAL A 48 2.18 -3.11 27.85
N GLY A 49 2.07 -3.01 29.16
CA GLY A 49 3.17 -2.55 29.98
C GLY A 49 2.78 -2.35 31.44
N THR A 50 3.45 -1.41 32.10
CA THR A 50 3.31 -1.11 33.53
C THR A 50 2.92 0.34 33.74
N ASP A 51 1.96 0.58 34.61
CA ASP A 51 1.39 1.87 34.98
C ASP A 51 1.57 2.07 36.51
N THR A 52 1.97 3.26 36.90
CA THR A 52 2.15 3.64 38.32
C THR A 52 1.13 4.66 38.81
N SER A 53 0.12 4.99 38.00
CA SER A 53 -0.88 6.03 38.33
C SER A 53 -1.67 5.75 39.61
N THR A 54 -1.75 4.50 40.05
CA THR A 54 -2.40 4.07 41.30
C THR A 54 -1.46 4.10 42.51
N GLY A 55 -0.21 4.55 42.34
CA GLY A 55 0.82 4.52 43.39
C GLY A 55 1.52 3.17 43.55
N VAL A 56 1.11 2.16 42.78
CA VAL A 56 1.73 0.82 42.70
C VAL A 56 1.85 0.40 41.24
N PHE A 57 2.76 -0.52 40.94
CA PHE A 57 2.94 -1.06 39.59
C PHE A 57 1.73 -1.90 39.21
N ARG A 58 1.05 -1.53 38.12
CA ARG A 58 -0.10 -2.26 37.58
C ARG A 58 0.09 -2.58 36.10
N ALA A 59 -0.07 -3.83 35.76
CA ALA A 59 -0.12 -4.23 34.36
C ALA A 59 -1.30 -3.56 33.65
N PHE A 60 -1.05 -2.99 32.47
CA PHE A 60 -2.07 -2.36 31.64
C PHE A 60 -2.07 -2.89 30.21
N ARG A 61 -3.16 -2.63 29.52
CA ARG A 61 -3.27 -2.71 28.07
C ARG A 61 -3.95 -1.46 27.51
N ILE A 62 -3.52 -1.05 26.32
CA ILE A 62 -4.21 -0.05 25.48
C ILE A 62 -4.70 -0.76 24.24
N VAL A 63 -6.00 -0.69 23.95
CA VAL A 63 -6.62 -1.26 22.74
C VAL A 63 -7.46 -0.16 22.09
N GLY A 64 -7.16 0.17 20.81
CA GLY A 64 -7.87 1.22 20.09
C GLY A 64 -7.83 2.58 20.82
N GLY A 65 -6.71 2.90 21.49
CA GLY A 65 -6.55 4.13 22.27
C GLY A 65 -7.20 4.10 23.68
N THR A 66 -7.89 3.00 24.04
CA THR A 66 -8.51 2.86 25.38
C THR A 66 -7.57 2.14 26.34
N HIS A 67 -7.13 2.85 27.38
CA HIS A 67 -6.33 2.30 28.48
C HIS A 67 -7.19 1.52 29.47
N SER A 68 -6.72 0.35 29.90
CA SER A 68 -7.35 -0.45 30.94
C SER A 68 -6.31 -1.24 31.74
N LEU A 69 -6.47 -1.25 33.07
CA LEU A 69 -5.64 -2.10 33.93
C LEU A 69 -6.06 -3.56 33.80
N LEU A 70 -5.08 -4.47 33.85
CA LEU A 70 -5.32 -5.90 33.87
C LEU A 70 -5.71 -6.36 35.28
N ASN A 71 -6.47 -7.47 35.38
CA ASN A 71 -6.88 -8.01 36.66
C ASN A 71 -5.67 -8.42 37.48
N LEU A 72 -5.75 -8.14 38.78
CA LEU A 72 -4.81 -8.54 39.81
C LEU A 72 -5.40 -9.66 40.63
N ASP A 73 -4.57 -10.52 41.22
CA ASP A 73 -5.03 -11.45 42.24
C ASP A 73 -5.60 -10.70 43.45
N ALA A 74 -6.60 -11.26 44.12
CA ALA A 74 -7.27 -10.62 45.24
C ALA A 74 -6.32 -10.34 46.44
N SER A 75 -5.25 -11.12 46.57
CA SER A 75 -4.18 -10.93 47.58
C SER A 75 -2.94 -10.26 47.05
N GLY A 76 -2.93 -9.85 45.77
CA GLY A 76 -1.78 -9.25 45.10
C GLY A 76 -1.67 -7.74 45.31
N SER A 77 -0.46 -7.23 45.43
CA SER A 77 -0.15 -5.82 45.59
C SER A 77 0.33 -5.14 44.30
N PHE A 78 0.90 -5.88 43.35
CA PHE A 78 1.38 -5.32 42.09
C PHE A 78 1.32 -6.35 40.93
N SER A 79 1.41 -5.85 39.71
CA SER A 79 1.55 -6.65 38.49
C SER A 79 2.27 -5.88 37.40
N GLU A 80 2.97 -6.60 36.51
CA GLU A 80 3.63 -6.04 35.34
C GLU A 80 3.35 -6.92 34.12
N ALA A 81 3.02 -6.32 32.97
CA ALA A 81 2.92 -7.01 31.69
C ALA A 81 4.23 -6.85 30.92
N ALA A 82 4.79 -7.97 30.45
CA ALA A 82 6.09 -8.03 29.76
C ALA A 82 5.94 -8.19 28.24
N ALA A 83 5.00 -9.02 27.78
CA ALA A 83 4.81 -9.32 26.37
C ALA A 83 3.35 -9.62 26.03
N VAL A 84 3.05 -9.59 24.72
CA VAL A 84 1.71 -9.88 24.18
C VAL A 84 1.83 -10.68 22.88
N SER A 85 0.90 -11.63 22.66
CA SER A 85 0.83 -12.45 21.44
C SER A 85 0.51 -11.63 20.19
N ALA A 86 0.74 -12.19 19.01
CA ALA A 86 0.55 -11.49 17.74
C ALA A 86 -0.89 -10.96 17.52
N ASN A 87 -1.89 -11.69 18.00
CA ASN A 87 -3.31 -11.29 17.92
C ASN A 87 -3.77 -10.36 19.06
N GLY A 88 -2.90 -10.05 20.03
CA GLY A 88 -3.21 -9.17 21.16
C GLY A 88 -4.06 -9.81 22.30
N LEU A 89 -4.35 -11.11 22.22
CA LEU A 89 -5.27 -11.76 23.17
C LEU A 89 -4.59 -12.33 24.41
N VAL A 90 -3.35 -12.84 24.27
CA VAL A 90 -2.58 -13.43 25.37
C VAL A 90 -1.50 -12.44 25.79
N ILE A 91 -1.56 -12.01 27.04
CA ILE A 91 -0.57 -11.11 27.65
C ILE A 91 0.14 -11.90 28.76
N VAL A 92 1.45 -11.75 28.86
CA VAL A 92 2.24 -12.41 29.88
C VAL A 92 3.09 -11.43 30.68
N GLY A 93 3.45 -11.84 31.90
CA GLY A 93 4.26 -11.02 32.77
C GLY A 93 4.36 -11.66 34.16
N HIS A 94 4.19 -10.87 35.23
CA HIS A 94 4.19 -11.38 36.58
C HIS A 94 3.26 -10.57 37.51
N THR A 95 2.87 -11.18 38.60
CA THR A 95 2.03 -10.58 39.63
C THR A 95 2.46 -11.06 41.00
N ASP A 96 2.27 -10.23 41.99
CA ASP A 96 2.41 -10.61 43.39
C ASP A 96 1.16 -11.35 43.87
N ILE A 97 1.35 -12.44 44.62
CA ILE A 97 0.30 -13.15 45.36
C ILE A 97 0.80 -13.35 46.80
N SER A 98 0.24 -12.61 47.74
CA SER A 98 0.62 -12.68 49.16
C SER A 98 2.13 -12.50 49.40
N GLY A 99 2.79 -11.60 48.67
CA GLY A 99 4.21 -11.30 48.80
C GLY A 99 5.15 -12.19 47.97
N VAL A 100 4.61 -13.09 47.14
CA VAL A 100 5.39 -13.99 46.29
C VAL A 100 5.10 -13.70 44.81
N ILE A 101 6.17 -13.67 44.00
CA ILE A 101 6.05 -13.33 42.57
C ILE A 101 5.73 -14.56 41.73
N HIS A 102 4.61 -14.52 41.04
CA HIS A 102 4.15 -15.57 40.12
C HIS A 102 4.18 -15.10 38.67
N ALA A 103 4.61 -15.96 37.77
CA ALA A 103 4.42 -15.73 36.33
C ALA A 103 2.92 -15.68 36.03
N ALA A 104 2.50 -14.62 35.35
CA ALA A 104 1.12 -14.28 35.05
C ALA A 104 0.82 -14.41 33.56
N ILE A 105 -0.37 -14.90 33.26
CA ILE A 105 -0.95 -14.99 31.90
C ILE A 105 -2.34 -14.38 31.97
N TRP A 106 -2.58 -13.34 31.18
CA TRP A 106 -3.90 -12.75 31.00
C TRP A 106 -4.47 -13.14 29.64
N ASN A 107 -5.64 -13.77 29.65
CA ASN A 107 -6.46 -13.96 28.46
C ASN A 107 -7.54 -12.87 28.44
N GLY A 108 -7.35 -11.86 27.60
CA GLY A 108 -8.09 -10.62 27.73
C GLY A 108 -7.76 -9.92 29.03
N VAL A 109 -8.67 -9.94 30.02
CA VAL A 109 -8.43 -9.40 31.38
C VAL A 109 -8.34 -10.51 32.45
N SER A 110 -8.66 -11.75 32.11
CA SER A 110 -8.69 -12.88 33.05
C SER A 110 -7.29 -13.37 33.38
N LEU A 111 -6.91 -13.33 34.64
CA LEU A 111 -5.61 -13.74 35.16
C LEU A 111 -5.56 -15.27 35.40
N THR A 112 -4.47 -15.89 34.99
CA THR A 112 -4.03 -17.23 35.38
C THR A 112 -2.55 -17.16 35.74
N THR A 113 -2.13 -17.82 36.84
CA THR A 113 -0.73 -17.84 37.26
C THR A 113 -0.13 -19.23 37.09
N LEU A 114 1.20 -19.29 36.88
CA LEU A 114 1.91 -20.55 36.84
C LEU A 114 2.26 -21.03 38.26
N PRO A 115 2.14 -22.35 38.53
CA PRO A 115 2.56 -22.91 39.81
C PRO A 115 4.11 -22.80 39.95
N LEU A 116 4.56 -22.38 41.12
CA LEU A 116 6.00 -22.20 41.42
C LEU A 116 6.79 -23.51 41.46
N GLY A 117 6.13 -24.62 41.84
CA GLY A 117 6.86 -25.88 42.04
C GLY A 117 7.87 -25.80 43.19
N ALA A 118 9.15 -25.94 42.87
CA ALA A 118 10.25 -25.85 43.84
C ALA A 118 10.95 -24.46 43.87
N TYR A 119 10.37 -23.45 43.20
CA TYR A 119 10.95 -22.12 43.09
C TYR A 119 10.24 -21.13 44.01
N ASP A 120 10.95 -20.09 44.44
CA ASP A 120 10.44 -19.03 45.29
C ASP A 120 9.77 -17.92 44.50
N GLU A 121 10.16 -17.73 43.24
CA GLU A 121 9.49 -16.80 42.32
C GLU A 121 9.57 -17.27 40.86
N MET A 122 8.62 -16.84 40.05
CA MET A 122 8.60 -17.03 38.60
C MET A 122 8.17 -15.76 37.89
N ARG A 123 8.80 -15.48 36.75
CA ARG A 123 8.47 -14.34 35.87
C ARG A 123 8.39 -14.79 34.43
N ALA A 124 7.28 -14.50 33.76
CA ALA A 124 7.17 -14.67 32.31
C ALA A 124 7.73 -13.42 31.61
N THR A 125 8.55 -13.61 30.57
CA THR A 125 9.24 -12.54 29.83
C THR A 125 8.76 -12.40 28.40
N ALA A 126 8.35 -13.51 27.76
CA ALA A 126 7.87 -13.49 26.41
C ALA A 126 6.81 -14.57 26.14
N VAL A 127 6.04 -14.36 25.08
CA VAL A 127 5.02 -15.28 24.56
C VAL A 127 5.15 -15.42 23.05
N SER A 128 4.97 -16.63 22.52
CA SER A 128 4.98 -16.88 21.06
C SER A 128 3.85 -16.14 20.34
N GLY A 129 4.02 -15.94 19.04
CA GLY A 129 3.02 -15.22 18.24
C GLY A 129 1.64 -15.86 18.24
N ASP A 130 1.57 -17.20 18.33
CA ASP A 130 0.33 -17.98 18.45
C ASP A 130 -0.29 -17.95 19.87
N GLY A 131 0.44 -17.40 20.86
CA GLY A 131 0.02 -17.32 22.26
C GLY A 131 0.16 -18.64 23.04
N LEU A 132 0.71 -19.69 22.45
CA LEU A 132 0.74 -21.04 23.07
C LEU A 132 1.99 -21.29 23.91
N THR A 133 3.13 -20.72 23.55
CA THR A 133 4.40 -20.91 24.27
C THR A 133 4.75 -19.67 25.08
N VAL A 134 4.89 -19.85 26.39
CA VAL A 134 5.31 -18.81 27.34
C VAL A 134 6.71 -19.16 27.82
N VAL A 135 7.60 -18.19 27.84
CA VAL A 135 8.98 -18.35 28.35
C VAL A 135 9.29 -17.35 29.44
N GLY A 136 10.28 -17.64 30.25
CA GLY A 136 10.71 -16.77 31.33
C GLY A 136 11.80 -17.38 32.18
N TYR A 137 11.84 -17.01 33.43
CA TYR A 137 12.77 -17.59 34.41
C TYR A 137 12.10 -17.73 35.79
N SER A 138 12.61 -18.70 36.54
CA SER A 138 12.28 -18.93 37.94
C SER A 138 13.52 -18.70 38.81
N VAL A 139 13.34 -18.39 40.09
CA VAL A 139 14.43 -18.19 41.05
C VAL A 139 14.19 -19.10 42.24
N ASP A 140 15.25 -19.82 42.66
CA ASP A 140 15.20 -20.68 43.85
C ASP A 140 15.68 -19.96 45.12
N SER A 141 15.59 -20.62 46.26
CA SER A 141 15.98 -20.10 47.58
C SER A 141 17.50 -19.78 47.70
N LEU A 142 18.32 -20.26 46.78
CA LEU A 142 19.72 -19.95 46.66
C LEU A 142 19.99 -18.80 45.66
N THR A 143 18.96 -18.12 45.21
CA THR A 143 18.98 -17.02 44.23
C THR A 143 19.42 -17.45 42.82
N ARG A 144 19.45 -18.76 42.54
CA ARG A 144 19.76 -19.27 41.20
C ARG A 144 18.56 -19.07 40.27
N SER A 145 18.80 -18.54 39.08
CA SER A 145 17.76 -18.37 38.07
C SER A 145 17.84 -19.46 37.01
N ASP A 146 16.69 -20.08 36.72
CA ASP A 146 16.55 -21.10 35.69
C ASP A 146 15.55 -20.64 34.63
N ALA A 147 15.98 -20.61 33.38
CA ALA A 147 15.06 -20.37 32.26
C ALA A 147 14.01 -21.48 32.17
N PHE A 148 12.81 -21.13 31.82
CA PHE A 148 11.73 -22.09 31.59
C PHE A 148 10.97 -21.79 30.29
N TYR A 149 10.29 -22.81 29.79
CA TYR A 149 9.21 -22.66 28.81
C TYR A 149 7.98 -23.46 29.20
N ARG A 150 6.81 -23.04 28.73
CA ARG A 150 5.53 -23.72 28.92
C ARG A 150 4.77 -23.71 27.61
N VAL A 151 4.30 -24.86 27.17
CA VAL A 151 3.49 -24.98 25.95
C VAL A 151 2.03 -25.25 26.33
N SER A 152 1.13 -24.38 25.88
CA SER A 152 -0.32 -24.46 26.12
C SER A 152 -0.67 -24.53 27.62
N THR A 153 -1.39 -25.58 28.04
CA THR A 153 -1.78 -25.81 29.44
C THR A 153 -0.85 -26.75 30.21
N ASN A 154 0.27 -27.15 29.59
CA ASN A 154 1.26 -28.02 30.21
C ASN A 154 1.95 -27.32 31.40
N ASN A 155 2.61 -28.10 32.26
CA ASN A 155 3.48 -27.53 33.27
C ASN A 155 4.68 -26.85 32.64
N ALA A 156 5.25 -25.87 33.36
CA ALA A 156 6.49 -25.24 32.93
C ALA A 156 7.64 -26.28 32.96
N VAL A 157 8.46 -26.26 31.93
CA VAL A 157 9.65 -27.11 31.79
C VAL A 157 10.88 -26.23 32.06
N SER A 158 11.65 -26.57 33.11
CA SER A 158 12.89 -25.89 33.41
C SER A 158 14.00 -26.29 32.44
N LEU A 159 14.83 -25.35 32.02
CA LEU A 159 16.02 -25.56 31.22
C LEU A 159 17.29 -25.73 32.07
N ALA A 160 17.19 -25.83 33.41
CA ALA A 160 18.33 -26.03 34.32
C ALA A 160 19.20 -27.24 33.92
N ALA A 161 18.58 -28.36 33.52
CA ALA A 161 19.29 -29.56 33.10
C ALA A 161 20.08 -29.37 31.79
N GLU A 162 19.63 -28.45 30.92
CA GLU A 162 20.28 -28.13 29.64
C GLU A 162 21.53 -27.26 29.85
N PHE A 163 21.50 -26.34 30.82
CA PHE A 163 22.61 -25.43 31.10
C PHE A 163 23.48 -25.82 32.28
N GLY A 164 23.19 -26.97 32.92
CA GLY A 164 23.96 -27.47 34.08
C GLY A 164 23.81 -26.61 35.31
N SER A 165 24.93 -26.16 35.90
CA SER A 165 24.93 -25.31 37.10
C SER A 165 24.83 -23.82 36.78
N SER A 166 24.84 -23.43 35.53
CA SER A 166 24.81 -22.01 35.12
C SER A 166 23.41 -21.42 35.33
N HIS A 167 23.38 -20.17 35.74
CA HIS A 167 22.14 -19.38 35.75
C HIS A 167 21.65 -19.14 34.33
N SER A 168 20.34 -19.16 34.13
CA SER A 168 19.76 -18.90 32.81
C SER A 168 18.48 -18.09 32.89
N ARG A 169 18.22 -17.27 31.87
CA ARG A 169 16.99 -16.49 31.70
C ARG A 169 16.60 -16.50 30.23
N ALA A 170 15.38 -16.92 29.92
CA ALA A 170 14.81 -16.76 28.61
C ALA A 170 14.26 -15.35 28.44
N THR A 171 14.52 -14.72 27.29
CA THR A 171 14.14 -13.33 26.99
C THR A 171 13.21 -13.21 25.79
N GLY A 172 13.20 -14.23 24.90
CA GLY A 172 12.37 -14.20 23.70
C GLY A 172 12.05 -15.60 23.19
N VAL A 173 10.97 -15.71 22.41
CA VAL A 173 10.51 -16.92 21.74
C VAL A 173 9.96 -16.58 20.37
N CYS A 174 10.23 -17.42 19.35
CA CYS A 174 9.73 -17.22 17.99
C CYS A 174 8.21 -17.49 17.91
N GLY A 175 7.58 -17.11 16.78
CA GLY A 175 6.14 -17.10 16.63
C GLY A 175 5.44 -18.45 16.81
N ASN A 176 6.10 -19.55 16.43
CA ASN A 176 5.60 -20.92 16.57
C ASN A 176 6.11 -21.64 17.84
N GLY A 177 6.83 -20.95 18.72
CA GLY A 177 7.30 -21.49 19.98
C GLY A 177 8.50 -22.47 19.91
N THR A 178 9.10 -22.69 18.74
CA THR A 178 10.16 -23.71 18.55
C THR A 178 11.56 -23.26 18.91
N LEU A 179 11.83 -21.93 18.85
CA LEU A 179 13.13 -21.34 19.18
C LEU A 179 12.98 -20.36 20.34
N ILE A 180 13.84 -20.52 21.35
CA ILE A 180 13.91 -19.66 22.54
C ILE A 180 15.28 -19.02 22.58
N VAL A 181 15.33 -17.73 22.86
CA VAL A 181 16.59 -17.00 23.08
C VAL A 181 16.68 -16.50 24.50
N GLY A 182 17.91 -16.29 24.96
CA GLY A 182 18.12 -15.81 26.32
C GLY A 182 19.60 -15.67 26.64
N THR A 183 19.88 -15.63 27.94
CA THR A 183 21.23 -15.43 28.48
C THR A 183 21.54 -16.49 29.53
N ILE A 184 22.75 -17.02 29.49
CA ILE A 184 23.34 -17.88 30.53
C ILE A 184 24.49 -17.16 31.20
N SER A 185 24.71 -17.45 32.48
CA SER A 185 25.83 -16.89 33.26
C SER A 185 26.21 -17.86 34.36
N ASP A 186 27.49 -17.92 34.71
CA ASP A 186 27.94 -18.71 35.88
C ASP A 186 27.47 -18.10 37.20
N ASP A 187 27.21 -16.78 37.22
CA ASP A 187 26.68 -16.06 38.38
C ASP A 187 25.98 -14.75 37.92
N PHE A 188 24.63 -14.69 38.00
CA PHE A 188 23.91 -13.47 37.69
C PHE A 188 23.99 -12.38 38.77
N PHE A 189 24.33 -12.75 40.01
CA PHE A 189 24.29 -11.86 41.18
C PHE A 189 25.71 -11.50 41.67
N GLY A 190 26.69 -12.40 41.51
CA GLY A 190 28.05 -12.18 42.00
C GLY A 190 29.02 -11.62 40.95
N ASN A 191 28.93 -12.07 39.70
CA ASN A 191 29.70 -11.54 38.58
C ASN A 191 28.79 -11.25 37.39
N PRO A 192 28.14 -10.09 37.36
CA PRO A 192 27.18 -9.75 36.33
C PRO A 192 27.77 -9.62 34.91
N PHE A 193 29.10 -9.77 34.78
CA PHE A 193 29.81 -9.54 33.53
C PHE A 193 30.09 -10.83 32.73
N ALA A 194 30.00 -12.02 33.35
CA ALA A 194 30.29 -13.30 32.67
C ALA A 194 29.02 -13.88 32.02
N ARG A 195 28.44 -13.19 31.02
CA ARG A 195 27.18 -13.58 30.36
C ARG A 195 27.40 -13.98 28.91
N SER A 196 26.67 -14.99 28.47
CA SER A 196 26.62 -15.42 27.07
C SER A 196 25.18 -15.59 26.60
N GLY A 197 24.89 -15.04 25.43
CA GLY A 197 23.62 -15.28 24.77
C GLY A 197 23.46 -16.74 24.34
N PHE A 198 22.24 -17.25 24.31
CA PHE A 198 21.93 -18.57 23.77
C PHE A 198 20.72 -18.56 22.84
N ILE A 199 20.68 -19.57 21.97
CA ILE A 199 19.47 -19.98 21.22
C ILE A 199 19.24 -21.44 21.54
N TYR A 200 18.04 -21.77 22.02
CA TYR A 200 17.62 -23.14 22.36
C TYR A 200 16.49 -23.58 21.42
N THR A 201 16.63 -24.78 20.86
CA THR A 201 15.58 -25.43 20.09
C THR A 201 14.76 -26.31 21.02
N VAL A 202 13.45 -26.09 21.13
CA VAL A 202 12.55 -26.85 22.02
C VAL A 202 12.63 -28.35 21.71
N GLY A 203 12.99 -29.14 22.73
CA GLY A 203 13.22 -30.58 22.59
C GLY A 203 14.53 -30.97 21.90
N GLY A 204 15.44 -30.00 21.66
CA GLY A 204 16.75 -30.20 21.06
C GLY A 204 17.89 -29.72 21.97
N SER A 205 18.87 -29.05 21.41
CA SER A 205 20.04 -28.51 22.08
C SER A 205 20.10 -26.99 21.99
N HIS A 206 21.01 -26.38 22.76
CA HIS A 206 21.31 -24.95 22.68
C HIS A 206 22.57 -24.63 21.90
N THR A 207 22.68 -23.39 21.42
CA THR A 207 23.87 -22.80 20.81
C THR A 207 24.22 -21.53 21.58
N VAL A 208 25.45 -21.45 22.07
CA VAL A 208 26.00 -20.25 22.73
C VAL A 208 26.40 -19.23 21.67
N ILE A 209 26.01 -17.97 21.87
CA ILE A 209 26.29 -16.87 20.94
C ILE A 209 27.50 -16.08 21.43
N ASN A 210 28.57 -16.15 20.64
CA ASN A 210 29.82 -15.46 20.93
C ASN A 210 30.19 -14.51 19.77
N PRO A 211 29.78 -13.23 19.82
CA PRO A 211 30.09 -12.27 18.76
C PRO A 211 31.57 -11.97 18.59
N SER A 212 32.38 -12.08 19.64
CA SER A 212 33.82 -11.85 19.52
C SER A 212 34.55 -12.92 18.70
N ALA A 213 34.04 -14.16 18.68
CA ALA A 213 34.62 -15.27 17.93
C ALA A 213 34.08 -15.40 16.51
N THR A 214 32.81 -15.07 16.29
CA THR A 214 32.09 -15.36 15.02
C THR A 214 31.54 -14.11 14.32
N GLY A 215 31.59 -12.95 14.96
CA GLY A 215 31.10 -11.69 14.44
C GLY A 215 32.14 -10.83 13.72
N PRO A 216 31.73 -9.64 13.23
CA PRO A 216 32.65 -8.66 12.65
C PRO A 216 33.72 -8.17 13.66
N ALA A 217 34.81 -7.62 13.14
CA ALA A 217 35.96 -7.15 13.95
C ALA A 217 35.57 -6.12 15.03
N VAL A 218 34.46 -5.38 14.88
CA VAL A 218 33.95 -4.44 15.88
C VAL A 218 33.59 -5.12 17.21
N PHE A 219 33.38 -6.44 17.22
CA PHE A 219 33.07 -7.23 18.41
C PHE A 219 34.30 -7.93 19.02
N SER A 220 35.48 -7.85 18.41
CA SER A 220 36.69 -8.64 18.82
C SER A 220 37.11 -8.44 20.27
N THR A 221 36.78 -7.31 20.89
CA THR A 221 37.09 -7.00 22.31
C THR A 221 35.88 -7.20 23.25
N ARG A 222 34.74 -7.64 22.73
CA ARG A 222 33.48 -7.82 23.47
C ARG A 222 33.22 -9.29 23.75
N SER A 223 33.71 -9.76 24.87
CA SER A 223 33.70 -11.20 25.21
C SER A 223 32.35 -11.70 25.73
N PHE A 224 31.44 -10.81 26.04
CA PHE A 224 30.13 -11.09 26.64
C PHE A 224 28.99 -10.69 25.71
N SER A 225 27.87 -11.40 25.81
CA SER A 225 26.69 -11.13 25.02
C SER A 225 25.41 -11.45 25.75
N GLU A 226 24.35 -10.74 25.43
CA GLU A 226 22.99 -11.02 25.87
C GLU A 226 22.05 -11.00 24.68
N MET A 227 21.10 -11.97 24.63
CA MET A 227 20.04 -11.97 23.64
C MET A 227 18.83 -11.27 24.21
N THR A 228 18.21 -10.39 23.43
CA THR A 228 17.03 -9.62 23.83
C THR A 228 15.76 -10.06 23.13
N GLY A 229 15.87 -10.67 21.94
CA GLY A 229 14.68 -11.09 21.21
C GLY A 229 14.98 -11.93 19.97
N ILE A 230 13.91 -12.44 19.36
CA ILE A 230 13.94 -13.22 18.12
C ILE A 230 12.70 -12.89 17.29
N SER A 231 12.85 -12.80 15.96
CA SER A 231 11.74 -12.57 15.04
C SER A 231 10.71 -13.73 15.07
N SER A 232 9.47 -13.44 14.74
CA SER A 232 8.39 -14.43 14.77
C SER A 232 8.65 -15.61 13.82
N ASP A 233 9.27 -15.36 12.66
CA ASP A 233 9.69 -16.39 11.69
C ASP A 233 10.94 -17.17 12.10
N GLY A 234 11.61 -16.78 13.20
CA GLY A 234 12.84 -17.39 13.70
C GLY A 234 14.09 -17.07 12.86
N SER A 235 13.97 -16.24 11.83
CA SER A 235 15.07 -15.95 10.90
C SER A 235 16.15 -15.02 11.47
N THR A 236 15.76 -14.15 12.41
CA THR A 236 16.61 -13.11 12.97
C THR A 236 16.51 -13.09 14.49
N SER A 237 17.62 -13.25 15.17
CA SER A 237 17.72 -13.00 16.61
C SER A 237 18.55 -11.74 16.88
N ILE A 238 18.24 -11.02 17.95
CA ILE A 238 18.87 -9.76 18.33
C ILE A 238 19.46 -9.81 19.72
N GLY A 239 20.51 -9.03 19.92
CA GLY A 239 21.19 -8.91 21.20
C GLY A 239 22.27 -7.85 21.17
N PHE A 240 23.04 -7.78 22.22
CA PHE A 240 24.19 -6.88 22.31
C PHE A 240 25.41 -7.58 22.90
N ALA A 241 26.59 -7.08 22.58
CA ALA A 241 27.86 -7.58 23.10
C ALA A 241 28.61 -6.45 23.80
N TYR A 242 29.37 -6.80 24.86
CA TYR A 242 30.09 -5.84 25.69
C TYR A 242 31.38 -6.42 26.25
N SER A 243 32.30 -5.56 26.77
CA SER A 243 33.55 -5.95 27.40
C SER A 243 33.44 -5.99 28.94
N VAL A 244 34.41 -6.62 29.60
CA VAL A 244 34.43 -6.73 31.08
C VAL A 244 34.55 -5.37 31.79
N SER A 245 35.08 -4.38 31.12
CA SER A 245 35.32 -3.05 31.70
C SER A 245 34.10 -2.12 31.76
N GLY A 246 32.99 -2.55 31.17
CA GLY A 246 31.74 -1.76 31.09
C GLY A 246 30.59 -2.43 31.82
N ILE A 247 29.91 -1.69 32.64
CA ILE A 247 28.47 -1.90 32.88
C ILE A 247 27.81 -1.89 31.49
N PRO A 248 26.73 -2.66 31.21
CA PRO A 248 26.13 -2.73 29.87
C PRO A 248 25.91 -1.39 29.15
N THR A 249 25.86 -0.29 29.91
CA THR A 249 25.72 1.08 29.41
C THR A 249 27.04 1.77 29.01
N GLY A 250 28.19 1.09 29.09
CA GLY A 250 29.48 1.74 28.81
C GLY A 250 30.02 1.48 27.39
N ASP A 251 29.86 0.26 26.87
CA ASP A 251 30.38 -0.15 25.56
C ASP A 251 29.53 -1.23 24.85
N ALA A 252 28.29 -1.44 25.29
CA ALA A 252 27.39 -2.40 24.68
C ALA A 252 27.13 -2.03 23.22
N LEU A 253 27.22 -2.99 22.31
CA LEU A 253 26.96 -2.77 20.91
C LEU A 253 25.92 -3.78 20.37
N ALA A 254 24.84 -3.24 19.83
CA ALA A 254 23.74 -3.99 19.27
C ALA A 254 24.17 -4.82 18.06
N PHE A 255 23.66 -6.05 17.98
CA PHE A 255 23.81 -6.91 16.82
C PHE A 255 22.51 -7.61 16.46
N ARG A 256 22.43 -8.03 15.21
CA ARG A 256 21.50 -9.04 14.73
C ARG A 256 22.25 -10.27 14.28
N ARG A 257 21.65 -11.45 14.45
CA ARG A 257 22.17 -12.73 13.98
C ARG A 257 21.12 -13.41 13.11
N ALA A 258 21.48 -13.70 11.88
CA ALA A 258 20.65 -14.46 10.95
C ALA A 258 20.63 -15.96 11.32
N SER A 259 19.64 -16.71 10.84
CA SER A 259 19.47 -18.15 11.07
C SER A 259 20.69 -18.98 10.60
N ASN A 260 21.41 -18.53 9.58
CA ASN A 260 22.68 -19.14 9.11
C ASN A 260 23.89 -18.87 10.03
N GLY A 261 23.71 -18.15 11.14
CA GLY A 261 24.78 -17.83 12.08
C GLY A 261 25.50 -16.50 11.84
N THR A 262 25.25 -15.81 10.73
CA THR A 262 25.92 -14.53 10.42
C THR A 262 25.50 -13.44 11.40
N ILE A 263 26.49 -12.81 12.06
CA ILE A 263 26.30 -11.69 12.98
C ILE A 263 26.63 -10.38 12.25
N THR A 264 25.74 -9.40 12.38
CA THR A 264 25.89 -8.04 11.83
C THR A 264 25.72 -7.01 12.93
N SER A 265 26.63 -6.04 13.02
CA SER A 265 26.49 -4.90 13.93
C SER A 265 25.38 -3.99 13.44
N LEU A 266 24.56 -3.47 14.36
CA LEU A 266 23.55 -2.45 14.07
C LEU A 266 24.12 -1.03 14.13
N GLY A 267 25.34 -0.85 14.69
CA GLY A 267 25.94 0.46 14.96
C GLY A 267 25.33 1.14 16.19
N ASN A 268 25.45 2.47 16.25
CA ASN A 268 24.88 3.33 17.26
C ASN A 268 24.52 4.70 16.66
N LEU A 269 23.91 5.59 17.43
CA LEU A 269 23.53 6.96 17.02
C LEU A 269 24.66 7.99 17.21
N GLY A 270 25.92 7.56 17.25
CA GLY A 270 27.09 8.43 17.45
C GLY A 270 27.62 8.46 18.89
N GLY A 271 26.96 7.77 19.82
CA GLY A 271 27.42 7.61 21.20
C GLY A 271 28.21 6.31 21.42
N ALA A 272 28.40 5.93 22.67
CA ALA A 272 29.28 4.81 23.07
C ALA A 272 28.60 3.44 23.00
N TRP A 273 27.26 3.37 23.07
CA TRP A 273 26.54 2.11 23.22
C TRP A 273 25.20 2.09 22.46
N SER A 274 24.71 0.88 22.19
CA SER A 274 23.38 0.60 21.67
C SER A 274 22.86 -0.76 22.17
N ILE A 275 21.56 -0.85 22.44
CA ILE A 275 20.88 -2.07 22.93
C ILE A 275 19.58 -2.24 22.14
N PRO A 276 19.38 -3.37 21.43
CA PRO A 276 18.14 -3.66 20.74
C PRO A 276 17.14 -4.29 21.72
N ASN A 277 15.88 -3.90 21.66
CA ASN A 277 14.83 -4.39 22.56
C ASN A 277 13.84 -5.32 21.84
N ALA A 278 13.45 -5.00 20.61
CA ALA A 278 12.44 -5.76 19.88
C ALA A 278 12.76 -5.83 18.39
N VAL A 279 12.19 -6.84 17.72
CA VAL A 279 12.35 -7.10 16.29
C VAL A 279 11.01 -7.49 15.66
N SER A 280 10.73 -7.00 14.44
CA SER A 280 9.52 -7.33 13.66
C SER A 280 9.46 -8.82 13.28
N ALA A 281 8.30 -9.29 12.82
CA ALA A 281 8.06 -10.71 12.58
C ALA A 281 9.02 -11.34 11.55
N ASN A 282 9.46 -10.58 10.56
CA ASN A 282 10.39 -10.99 9.50
C ASN A 282 11.85 -10.55 9.73
N GLY A 283 12.17 -9.97 10.88
CA GLY A 283 13.52 -9.50 11.20
C GLY A 283 13.96 -8.22 10.48
N ALA A 284 13.09 -7.55 9.72
CA ALA A 284 13.46 -6.40 8.90
C ALA A 284 13.61 -5.10 9.70
N VAL A 285 12.81 -4.93 10.75
CA VAL A 285 12.81 -3.76 11.63
C VAL A 285 13.25 -4.16 13.03
N ILE A 286 14.26 -3.48 13.56
CA ILE A 286 14.75 -3.67 14.94
C ILE A 286 14.68 -2.33 15.65
N VAL A 287 14.23 -2.33 16.89
CA VAL A 287 14.10 -1.12 17.70
C VAL A 287 14.79 -1.28 19.05
N GLY A 288 15.14 -0.17 19.65
CA GLY A 288 15.84 -0.18 20.94
C GLY A 288 16.24 1.21 21.42
N GLN A 289 17.32 1.28 22.14
CA GLN A 289 17.89 2.51 22.69
C GLN A 289 19.38 2.61 22.36
N SER A 290 19.85 3.80 22.07
CA SER A 290 21.27 4.09 21.80
C SER A 290 21.67 5.44 22.39
N ALA A 291 22.89 5.53 22.86
CA ALA A 291 23.49 6.83 23.11
C ALA A 291 23.71 7.57 21.78
N ASN A 292 23.40 8.87 21.74
CA ASN A 292 23.59 9.75 20.59
C ASN A 292 24.74 10.77 20.79
N GLY A 293 25.58 10.57 21.82
CA GLY A 293 26.68 11.45 22.19
C GLY A 293 26.31 12.51 23.24
N SER A 294 25.04 12.86 23.39
CA SER A 294 24.55 13.83 24.41
C SER A 294 23.43 13.27 25.26
N SER A 295 22.73 12.24 24.82
CA SER A 295 21.53 11.70 25.46
C SER A 295 21.34 10.22 25.08
N GLU A 296 20.29 9.62 25.62
CA GLU A 296 19.81 8.27 25.29
C GLU A 296 18.56 8.39 24.41
N GLU A 297 18.61 7.83 23.22
CA GLU A 297 17.57 8.02 22.22
C GLU A 297 17.04 6.67 21.71
N ALA A 298 15.74 6.56 21.58
CA ALA A 298 15.09 5.45 20.90
C ALA A 298 15.54 5.39 19.43
N PHE A 299 15.82 4.19 18.93
CA PHE A 299 16.20 4.01 17.54
C PHE A 299 15.29 3.01 16.80
N VAL A 300 15.24 3.17 15.49
CA VAL A 300 14.83 2.15 14.53
C VAL A 300 16.02 1.79 13.64
N TYR A 301 16.25 0.49 13.44
CA TYR A 301 17.20 -0.03 12.47
C TYR A 301 16.44 -0.78 11.38
N GLN A 302 16.64 -0.34 10.15
CA GLN A 302 16.02 -0.93 8.96
C GLN A 302 16.87 -0.63 7.74
N ASN A 303 16.83 -1.50 6.72
CA ASN A 303 17.59 -1.32 5.47
C ASN A 303 19.09 -1.06 5.69
N GLY A 304 19.67 -1.63 6.75
CA GLY A 304 21.09 -1.48 7.08
C GLY A 304 21.45 -0.19 7.81
N THR A 305 20.49 0.67 8.17
CA THR A 305 20.73 1.97 8.79
C THR A 305 20.00 2.08 10.14
N MET A 306 20.67 2.63 11.15
CA MET A 306 20.10 3.02 12.43
C MET A 306 19.71 4.50 12.38
N THR A 307 18.48 4.82 12.77
CA THR A 307 17.95 6.19 12.81
C THR A 307 17.31 6.47 14.17
N GLY A 308 17.57 7.64 14.75
CA GLY A 308 16.93 8.08 15.99
C GLY A 308 15.47 8.44 15.77
N LEU A 309 14.63 8.13 16.75
CA LEU A 309 13.18 8.44 16.74
C LEU A 309 12.85 9.80 17.34
N GLY A 310 13.84 10.45 17.97
CA GLY A 310 13.63 11.70 18.69
C GLY A 310 13.02 11.50 20.09
N PHE A 311 12.42 12.58 20.61
CA PHE A 311 11.94 12.67 21.98
C PHE A 311 10.49 13.16 22.01
N LEU A 312 9.79 12.87 23.12
CA LEU A 312 8.52 13.52 23.41
C LEU A 312 8.71 15.03 23.64
N PRO A 313 7.67 15.85 23.47
CA PRO A 313 7.77 17.30 23.67
C PRO A 313 8.31 17.68 25.03
N GLY A 314 9.46 18.39 25.05
CA GLY A 314 10.15 18.81 26.27
C GLY A 314 10.97 17.72 26.96
N GLY A 315 11.04 16.52 26.42
CA GLY A 315 11.86 15.42 26.89
C GLY A 315 13.28 15.45 26.32
N SER A 316 14.16 14.65 26.91
CA SER A 316 15.57 14.52 26.57
C SER A 316 16.04 13.07 26.44
N THR A 317 15.20 12.12 26.83
CA THR A 317 15.46 10.68 26.72
C THR A 317 14.29 9.95 26.08
N SER A 318 14.58 8.89 25.35
CA SER A 318 13.56 7.98 24.81
C SER A 318 14.09 6.56 24.69
N ASN A 319 13.18 5.58 24.75
CA ASN A 319 13.50 4.16 24.61
C ASN A 319 12.37 3.45 23.87
N ALA A 320 12.66 2.81 22.73
CA ALA A 320 11.70 1.97 22.03
C ALA A 320 11.76 0.55 22.59
N THR A 321 10.62 0.00 23.00
CA THR A 321 10.52 -1.28 23.73
C THR A 321 9.80 -2.37 22.93
N GLY A 322 9.00 -2.00 21.92
CA GLY A 322 8.25 -2.94 21.11
C GLY A 322 8.02 -2.47 19.70
N VAL A 323 7.84 -3.42 18.79
CA VAL A 323 7.54 -3.19 17.38
C VAL A 323 6.50 -4.22 16.89
N SER A 324 5.53 -3.79 16.08
CA SER A 324 4.51 -4.67 15.48
C SER A 324 5.13 -5.68 14.49
N ALA A 325 4.39 -6.72 14.10
CA ALA A 325 4.88 -7.78 13.22
C ALA A 325 5.37 -7.26 11.87
N ASP A 326 4.69 -6.28 11.33
CA ASP A 326 5.03 -5.60 10.07
C ASP A 326 6.08 -4.48 10.24
N GLY A 327 6.46 -4.15 11.48
CA GLY A 327 7.38 -3.06 11.83
C GLY A 327 6.73 -1.66 11.83
N SER A 328 5.37 -1.53 11.69
CA SER A 328 4.65 -0.26 11.46
C SER A 328 4.47 0.58 12.69
N VAL A 329 4.21 -0.08 13.77
CA VAL A 329 3.97 0.55 15.04
C VAL A 329 5.14 0.25 15.96
N ILE A 330 5.81 1.29 16.41
CA ILE A 330 6.84 1.23 17.44
C ILE A 330 6.23 1.81 18.70
N VAL A 331 6.45 1.16 19.82
CA VAL A 331 6.06 1.67 21.13
C VAL A 331 7.28 1.86 22.01
N GLY A 332 7.18 2.78 22.92
CA GLY A 332 8.26 3.08 23.86
C GLY A 332 7.85 4.10 24.88
N TYR A 333 8.81 4.57 25.62
CA TYR A 333 8.62 5.62 26.61
C TYR A 333 9.73 6.67 26.53
N GLY A 334 9.45 7.84 27.03
CA GLY A 334 10.40 8.94 27.14
C GLY A 334 10.00 9.91 28.24
N ASP A 335 10.94 10.73 28.67
CA ASP A 335 10.64 11.81 29.58
C ASP A 335 9.89 12.95 28.86
N VAL A 336 9.17 13.73 29.66
CA VAL A 336 8.47 14.95 29.22
C VAL A 336 8.87 16.12 30.11
N THR A 337 8.42 17.34 29.78
CA THR A 337 8.61 18.52 30.63
C THR A 337 8.12 18.22 32.06
N GLY A 338 9.01 18.35 33.04
CA GLY A 338 8.71 18.04 34.43
C GLY A 338 9.23 16.69 34.92
N GLY A 339 9.83 15.87 34.05
CA GLY A 339 10.56 14.66 34.41
C GLY A 339 9.68 13.41 34.60
N ALA A 340 8.38 13.47 34.28
CA ALA A 340 7.52 12.29 34.24
C ALA A 340 7.85 11.44 33.00
N THR A 341 7.64 10.11 33.08
CA THR A 341 7.83 9.18 32.00
C THR A 341 6.50 8.84 31.33
N HIS A 342 6.38 9.19 30.06
CA HIS A 342 5.19 8.93 29.26
C HIS A 342 5.42 7.85 28.21
N ALA A 343 4.40 7.04 27.97
CA ALA A 343 4.35 6.11 26.85
C ALA A 343 4.19 6.85 25.52
N PHE A 344 4.86 6.40 24.48
CA PHE A 344 4.64 6.88 23.12
C PHE A 344 4.35 5.75 22.15
N THR A 345 3.67 6.12 21.06
CA THR A 345 3.69 5.38 19.80
C THR A 345 4.44 6.20 18.76
N TYR A 346 5.15 5.51 17.90
CA TYR A 346 5.77 6.06 16.71
C TYR A 346 5.27 5.27 15.51
N ALA A 347 4.61 5.95 14.59
CA ALA A 347 4.28 5.36 13.29
C ALA A 347 5.56 5.33 12.46
N ASN A 348 6.14 4.15 12.30
CA ASN A 348 7.34 3.97 11.49
C ASN A 348 6.95 4.15 10.02
N GLN A 349 7.22 5.33 9.47
CA GLN A 349 6.82 5.74 8.11
C GLN A 349 7.56 5.02 6.98
N THR A 350 8.36 3.99 7.24
CA THR A 350 8.73 3.03 6.19
C THR A 350 7.56 2.21 5.72
N LEU A 351 6.41 2.39 6.36
CA LEU A 351 5.23 1.62 6.07
C LEU A 351 4.25 2.43 5.26
N LEU A 352 3.64 1.67 4.46
CA LEU A 352 2.49 1.93 3.69
C LEU A 352 1.53 2.82 4.51
N ASP A 353 1.40 4.07 4.17
CA ASP A 353 0.18 4.78 4.51
C ASP A 353 -0.95 3.98 3.87
N ALA A 354 -1.67 3.21 4.68
CA ALA A 354 -2.73 2.33 4.19
C ALA A 354 -3.76 3.13 3.38
N THR A 355 -4.01 4.39 3.75
CA THR A 355 -4.91 5.30 3.04
C THR A 355 -4.32 5.66 1.67
N GLU A 356 -3.06 6.05 1.60
CA GLU A 356 -2.40 6.43 0.36
C GLU A 356 -2.13 5.21 -0.53
N TRP A 357 -1.86 4.04 0.05
CA TRP A 357 -1.76 2.80 -0.70
C TRP A 357 -3.11 2.39 -1.31
N MET A 358 -4.19 2.41 -0.53
CA MET A 358 -5.54 2.20 -1.04
C MET A 358 -5.89 3.22 -2.14
N ARG A 359 -5.48 4.46 -1.96
CA ARG A 359 -5.65 5.52 -2.97
C ARG A 359 -4.83 5.27 -4.24
N SER A 360 -3.63 4.69 -4.12
CA SER A 360 -2.80 4.31 -5.26
C SER A 360 -3.41 3.20 -6.12
N LEU A 361 -4.27 2.34 -5.54
CA LEU A 361 -5.00 1.29 -6.27
C LEU A 361 -6.01 1.86 -7.29
N ASN A 362 -6.38 3.14 -7.18
CA ASN A 362 -7.16 3.81 -8.20
C ASN A 362 -6.43 3.91 -9.56
N GLY A 363 -5.11 3.80 -9.58
CA GLY A 363 -4.33 3.73 -10.81
C GLY A 363 -4.65 2.48 -11.64
N PRO A 364 -4.41 1.26 -11.14
CA PRO A 364 -4.85 0.02 -11.78
C PRO A 364 -6.36 -0.06 -12.02
N GLY A 365 -7.20 0.46 -11.11
CA GLY A 365 -8.65 0.62 -11.30
C GLY A 365 -9.00 1.55 -12.47
N GLY A 366 -8.08 2.43 -12.87
CA GLY A 366 -8.20 3.29 -14.05
C GLY A 366 -8.03 2.56 -15.38
N LEU A 367 -7.42 1.35 -15.41
CA LEU A 367 -7.19 0.60 -16.66
C LEU A 367 -8.50 0.30 -17.39
N THR A 368 -9.55 -0.12 -16.68
CA THR A 368 -10.89 -0.34 -17.25
C THR A 368 -11.45 0.94 -17.89
N ALA A 369 -11.32 2.08 -17.22
CA ALA A 369 -11.74 3.36 -17.77
C ALA A 369 -10.90 3.77 -18.99
N MET A 370 -9.58 3.48 -18.99
CA MET A 370 -8.69 3.72 -20.12
C MET A 370 -9.09 2.86 -21.33
N ALA A 371 -9.34 1.57 -21.16
CA ALA A 371 -9.78 0.66 -22.23
C ALA A 371 -11.16 1.07 -22.79
N ASN A 372 -12.09 1.50 -21.93
CA ASN A 372 -13.36 2.06 -22.36
C ASN A 372 -13.18 3.35 -23.20
N ASN A 373 -12.25 4.24 -22.81
CA ASN A 373 -11.93 5.46 -23.56
C ASN A 373 -11.30 5.13 -24.93
N LEU A 374 -10.42 4.14 -25.01
CA LEU A 374 -9.85 3.69 -26.28
C LEU A 374 -10.92 3.16 -27.23
N SER A 375 -11.92 2.46 -26.71
CA SER A 375 -13.07 1.98 -27.49
C SER A 375 -14.06 3.08 -27.87
N SER A 376 -14.13 4.17 -27.11
CA SER A 376 -15.01 5.31 -27.40
C SER A 376 -14.38 6.30 -28.39
N LEU A 377 -13.05 6.42 -28.45
CA LEU A 377 -12.38 7.42 -29.29
C LEU A 377 -12.73 7.33 -30.79
N PRO A 378 -12.78 6.16 -31.44
CA PRO A 378 -13.26 6.07 -32.82
C PRO A 378 -14.70 6.55 -32.99
N LEU A 379 -15.56 6.30 -31.98
CA LEU A 379 -16.97 6.74 -31.97
C LEU A 379 -17.13 8.25 -31.78
N GLU A 380 -16.08 8.90 -31.31
CA GLU A 380 -15.99 10.34 -31.11
C GLU A 380 -15.27 11.04 -32.25
N GLY A 381 -14.40 10.31 -32.97
CA GLY A 381 -13.62 10.74 -34.10
C GLY A 381 -14.22 10.35 -35.44
N ALA A 382 -13.59 9.41 -36.15
CA ALA A 382 -13.94 9.03 -37.52
C ALA A 382 -15.35 8.45 -37.70
N HIS A 383 -15.89 7.81 -36.64
CA HIS A 383 -17.22 7.16 -36.64
C HIS A 383 -18.24 7.90 -35.75
N HIS A 384 -18.01 9.19 -35.47
CA HIS A 384 -19.00 10.02 -34.75
C HIS A 384 -20.31 10.18 -35.51
N ARG A 385 -20.31 9.92 -36.81
CA ARG A 385 -21.47 9.91 -37.72
C ARG A 385 -21.47 8.65 -38.61
N PRO A 386 -22.63 8.22 -39.15
CA PRO A 386 -22.73 7.05 -40.02
C PRO A 386 -21.81 7.13 -41.25
N LEU A 387 -21.25 5.98 -41.69
CA LEU A 387 -20.45 5.89 -42.92
C LEU A 387 -21.19 6.46 -44.10
N MET A 388 -22.51 6.27 -44.14
CA MET A 388 -23.37 6.75 -45.20
C MET A 388 -23.41 8.28 -45.28
N SER A 389 -23.11 9.02 -44.24
CA SER A 389 -23.03 10.49 -44.22
C SER A 389 -21.84 11.04 -45.00
N TYR A 390 -20.91 10.19 -45.42
CA TYR A 390 -19.74 10.53 -46.26
C TYR A 390 -19.96 10.26 -47.77
N ASP A 391 -21.23 10.01 -48.18
CA ASP A 391 -21.61 9.62 -49.56
C ASP A 391 -21.38 10.72 -50.63
N GLY A 392 -20.79 11.83 -50.29
CA GLY A 392 -20.58 12.94 -51.26
C GLY A 392 -19.71 12.62 -52.50
N MET A 393 -19.20 11.38 -52.63
CA MET A 393 -18.31 10.97 -53.71
C MET A 393 -19.00 10.11 -54.79
N GLY A 394 -20.29 9.77 -54.64
CA GLY A 394 -21.10 9.07 -55.67
C GLY A 394 -20.59 7.70 -56.08
N LYS A 395 -19.79 7.04 -55.26
CA LYS A 395 -19.18 5.74 -55.56
C LYS A 395 -19.72 4.67 -54.61
N GLN A 396 -19.77 3.42 -55.11
CA GLN A 396 -20.29 2.29 -54.33
C GLN A 396 -19.27 1.75 -53.33
N ARG A 397 -17.98 1.95 -53.57
CA ARG A 397 -16.90 1.52 -52.67
C ARG A 397 -16.13 2.70 -52.15
N GLN A 398 -15.74 2.65 -50.92
CA GLN A 398 -14.90 3.65 -50.30
C GLN A 398 -13.82 2.98 -49.50
N PHE A 399 -12.64 3.59 -49.48
CA PHE A 399 -11.55 3.30 -48.55
C PHE A 399 -11.24 4.55 -47.74
N TRP A 400 -10.85 4.35 -46.49
CA TRP A 400 -10.38 5.47 -45.64
C TRP A 400 -9.16 5.10 -44.81
N ALA A 401 -8.41 6.13 -44.45
CA ALA A 401 -7.42 6.11 -43.39
C ALA A 401 -7.71 7.29 -42.46
N THR A 402 -7.69 7.05 -41.18
CA THR A 402 -7.93 8.08 -40.18
C THR A 402 -6.91 8.02 -39.05
N GLY A 403 -6.59 9.16 -38.48
CA GLY A 403 -5.88 9.30 -37.21
C GLY A 403 -6.76 10.09 -36.26
N ASP A 404 -7.07 9.51 -35.11
CA ASP A 404 -7.82 10.15 -34.05
C ASP A 404 -6.91 10.45 -32.85
N PHE A 405 -7.16 11.53 -32.15
CA PHE A 405 -6.43 11.91 -30.95
C PHE A 405 -7.40 12.41 -29.87
N GLY A 406 -7.04 12.15 -28.62
CA GLY A 406 -7.80 12.62 -27.47
C GLY A 406 -6.88 13.06 -26.34
N ALA A 407 -7.32 14.06 -25.59
CA ALA A 407 -6.64 14.52 -24.39
C ALA A 407 -7.64 14.89 -23.30
N SER A 408 -7.26 14.63 -22.06
CA SER A 408 -8.01 15.03 -20.87
C SER A 408 -7.05 15.48 -19.78
N SER A 409 -7.40 16.52 -19.04
CA SER A 409 -6.61 17.08 -17.94
C SER A 409 -7.27 16.88 -16.58
N ARG A 410 -8.18 15.89 -16.45
CA ARG A 410 -8.81 15.54 -15.17
C ARG A 410 -7.78 14.88 -14.25
N GLN A 411 -7.51 15.42 -13.10
CA GLN A 411 -6.64 14.91 -12.01
C GLN A 411 -5.28 14.32 -12.47
N THR A 412 -5.19 13.78 -13.70
CA THR A 412 -4.02 13.17 -14.32
C THR A 412 -4.03 13.45 -15.82
N ASP A 413 -2.87 13.80 -16.38
CA ASP A 413 -2.73 14.00 -17.81
C ASP A 413 -2.92 12.68 -18.57
N ARG A 414 -3.91 12.66 -19.48
CA ARG A 414 -4.20 11.51 -20.33
C ARG A 414 -4.06 11.91 -21.80
N ARG A 415 -3.36 11.09 -22.57
CA ARG A 415 -3.20 11.25 -24.01
C ARG A 415 -3.57 9.97 -24.72
N THR A 416 -4.37 10.09 -25.75
CA THR A 416 -4.86 8.94 -26.54
C THR A 416 -4.59 9.22 -28.00
N SER A 417 -4.14 8.20 -28.73
CA SER A 417 -3.99 8.22 -30.18
C SER A 417 -4.53 6.91 -30.76
N PHE A 418 -5.15 7.02 -31.93
CA PHE A 418 -5.73 5.92 -32.65
C PHE A 418 -5.50 6.11 -34.13
N GLY A 419 -5.16 5.05 -34.84
CA GLY A 419 -5.00 5.03 -36.29
C GLY A 419 -5.78 3.86 -36.87
N GLU A 420 -6.52 4.09 -37.96
CA GLU A 420 -7.40 3.11 -38.57
C GLU A 420 -7.34 3.18 -40.07
N VAL A 421 -7.49 2.01 -40.72
CA VAL A 421 -7.78 1.88 -42.13
C VAL A 421 -9.04 1.02 -42.33
N GLY A 422 -9.89 1.43 -43.27
CA GLY A 422 -11.14 0.73 -43.48
C GLY A 422 -11.67 0.81 -44.92
N ALA A 423 -12.68 0.01 -45.19
CA ALA A 423 -13.37 -0.04 -46.46
C ALA A 423 -14.87 -0.19 -46.24
N SER A 424 -15.67 0.36 -47.16
CA SER A 424 -17.11 0.15 -47.19
C SER A 424 -17.64 -0.11 -48.60
N GLN A 425 -18.77 -0.77 -48.65
CA GLN A 425 -19.52 -1.09 -49.88
C GLN A 425 -20.98 -0.70 -49.70
N ALA A 426 -21.52 0.02 -50.68
CA ALA A 426 -22.94 0.35 -50.74
C ALA A 426 -23.73 -0.73 -51.51
N TYR A 427 -24.88 -1.11 -50.97
CA TYR A 427 -25.86 -2.03 -51.53
C TYR A 427 -27.26 -1.36 -51.48
N GLY A 428 -27.59 -0.55 -52.48
CA GLY A 428 -28.82 0.23 -52.47
C GLY A 428 -28.89 1.22 -51.32
N ASP A 429 -29.84 1.04 -50.42
CA ASP A 429 -30.05 1.89 -49.25
C ASP A 429 -29.20 1.49 -48.04
N THR A 430 -28.31 0.52 -48.19
CA THR A 430 -27.48 0.00 -47.12
C THR A 430 -25.97 0.15 -47.45
N VAL A 431 -25.19 0.59 -46.48
CA VAL A 431 -23.70 0.63 -46.52
C VAL A 431 -23.18 -0.31 -45.45
N VAL A 432 -22.23 -1.17 -45.85
CA VAL A 432 -21.52 -2.04 -44.92
C VAL A 432 -20.04 -1.64 -44.93
N GLY A 433 -19.45 -1.44 -43.78
CA GLY A 433 -18.05 -1.08 -43.62
C GLY A 433 -17.34 -1.97 -42.61
N VAL A 434 -16.04 -2.13 -42.82
CA VAL A 434 -15.12 -2.82 -41.90
C VAL A 434 -13.85 -2.01 -41.78
N ALA A 435 -13.24 -2.02 -40.58
CA ALA A 435 -11.96 -1.37 -40.37
C ALA A 435 -11.10 -2.14 -39.36
N ALA A 436 -9.80 -1.90 -39.45
CA ALA A 436 -8.82 -2.36 -38.48
C ALA A 436 -7.93 -1.20 -38.08
N GLY A 437 -7.60 -1.12 -36.81
CA GLY A 437 -6.84 -0.02 -36.25
C GLY A 437 -5.89 -0.44 -35.13
N THR A 438 -5.11 0.53 -34.69
CA THR A 438 -4.24 0.41 -33.52
C THR A 438 -4.37 1.65 -32.66
N ALA A 439 -4.25 1.48 -31.35
CA ALA A 439 -4.37 2.57 -30.41
C ALA A 439 -3.30 2.53 -29.32
N LEU A 440 -3.02 3.70 -28.78
CA LEU A 440 -2.13 3.93 -27.63
C LEU A 440 -2.81 4.94 -26.71
N GLN A 441 -2.85 4.62 -25.44
CA GLN A 441 -3.18 5.59 -24.39
C GLN A 441 -2.10 5.57 -23.32
N THR A 442 -1.72 6.75 -22.86
CA THR A 442 -0.86 6.96 -21.68
C THR A 442 -1.58 7.84 -20.68
N GLN A 443 -1.33 7.59 -19.41
CA GLN A 443 -1.89 8.36 -18.30
C GLN A 443 -0.90 8.45 -17.16
N ASP A 444 -0.67 9.66 -16.63
CA ASP A 444 0.08 9.84 -15.39
C ASP A 444 -0.79 9.43 -14.20
N LEU A 445 -0.21 8.69 -13.26
CA LEU A 445 -0.87 8.25 -12.03
C LEU A 445 -0.31 9.03 -10.84
N LEU A 446 -0.94 8.83 -9.66
CA LEU A 446 -0.49 9.44 -8.42
C LEU A 446 0.92 8.97 -8.04
N PHE A 447 1.62 9.77 -7.25
CA PHE A 447 2.93 9.45 -6.65
C PHE A 447 4.03 9.09 -7.66
N GLY A 448 3.96 9.66 -8.88
CA GLY A 448 4.94 9.44 -9.93
C GLY A 448 4.78 8.11 -10.67
N GLY A 449 3.62 7.47 -10.53
CA GLY A 449 3.25 6.30 -11.33
C GLY A 449 2.79 6.67 -12.74
N ASP A 450 2.66 5.68 -13.60
CA ASP A 450 2.11 5.80 -14.96
C ASP A 450 1.35 4.55 -15.39
N ALA A 451 0.49 4.69 -16.39
CA ALA A 451 -0.19 3.60 -17.05
C ALA A 451 -0.13 3.79 -18.58
N LYS A 452 0.01 2.67 -19.29
CA LYS A 452 0.05 2.62 -20.73
C LYS A 452 -0.77 1.46 -21.23
N ILE A 453 -1.64 1.71 -22.22
CA ILE A 453 -2.39 0.67 -22.94
C ILE A 453 -2.09 0.80 -24.42
N THR A 454 -1.76 -0.32 -25.05
CA THR A 454 -1.58 -0.44 -26.51
C THR A 454 -2.38 -1.61 -27.02
N GLY A 455 -2.85 -1.54 -28.26
CA GLY A 455 -3.54 -2.68 -28.83
C GLY A 455 -4.11 -2.45 -30.22
N GLN A 456 -4.94 -3.39 -30.63
CA GLN A 456 -5.55 -3.43 -31.95
C GLN A 456 -7.06 -3.41 -31.84
N THR A 457 -7.71 -2.89 -32.88
CA THR A 457 -9.17 -2.85 -32.97
C THR A 457 -9.66 -3.40 -34.30
N PHE A 458 -10.83 -4.01 -34.27
CA PHE A 458 -11.59 -4.46 -35.47
C PHE A 458 -12.99 -3.92 -35.37
N MET A 459 -13.49 -3.28 -36.41
CA MET A 459 -14.79 -2.67 -36.47
C MET A 459 -15.61 -3.17 -37.65
N ALA A 460 -16.91 -3.32 -37.40
CA ALA A 460 -17.90 -3.49 -38.46
C ALA A 460 -19.05 -2.50 -38.24
N GLU A 461 -19.49 -1.84 -39.30
CA GLU A 461 -20.61 -0.88 -39.24
C GLU A 461 -21.57 -1.15 -40.42
N ILE A 462 -22.86 -1.13 -40.13
CA ILE A 462 -23.94 -1.25 -41.11
C ILE A 462 -24.86 -0.05 -40.94
N ASP A 463 -25.00 0.72 -42.00
CA ASP A 463 -25.94 1.83 -42.07
C ASP A 463 -27.05 1.52 -43.08
N THR A 464 -28.30 1.80 -42.71
CA THR A 464 -29.45 1.61 -43.61
C THR A 464 -30.33 2.82 -43.60
N ARG A 465 -30.68 3.36 -44.80
CA ARG A 465 -31.72 4.37 -44.96
C ARG A 465 -33.08 3.72 -44.73
N LEU A 466 -33.89 4.37 -43.95
CA LEU A 466 -35.26 3.91 -43.69
C LEU A 466 -36.23 4.27 -44.85
N ALA A 467 -37.50 3.86 -44.73
CA ALA A 467 -38.50 4.03 -45.77
C ALA A 467 -38.76 5.48 -46.21
N ASP A 468 -38.49 6.44 -45.34
CA ASP A 468 -38.56 7.88 -45.62
C ASP A 468 -37.40 8.39 -46.50
N LYS A 469 -36.38 7.55 -46.76
CA LYS A 469 -35.16 7.85 -47.51
C LYS A 469 -34.27 8.98 -46.93
N GLU A 470 -34.64 9.50 -45.78
CA GLU A 470 -33.91 10.58 -45.09
C GLU A 470 -33.28 10.11 -43.79
N SER A 471 -33.99 9.26 -43.01
CA SER A 471 -33.52 8.74 -41.74
C SER A 471 -32.53 7.58 -41.94
N ILE A 472 -31.56 7.49 -41.07
CA ILE A 472 -30.53 6.45 -41.09
C ILE A 472 -30.55 5.69 -39.76
N LEU A 473 -30.53 4.36 -39.85
CA LEU A 473 -30.27 3.47 -38.71
C LEU A 473 -28.89 2.85 -38.90
N SER A 474 -28.04 2.97 -37.89
CA SER A 474 -26.67 2.44 -37.88
C SER A 474 -26.48 1.46 -36.74
N LEU A 475 -25.83 0.35 -37.04
CA LEU A 475 -25.33 -0.61 -36.05
C LEU A 475 -23.81 -0.72 -36.23
N LEU A 476 -23.07 -0.51 -35.14
CA LEU A 476 -21.61 -0.64 -35.10
C LEU A 476 -21.21 -1.62 -34.02
N VAL A 477 -20.26 -2.50 -34.35
CA VAL A 477 -19.59 -3.39 -33.42
C VAL A 477 -18.07 -3.12 -33.51
N LEU A 478 -17.44 -2.86 -32.38
CA LEU A 478 -16.01 -2.63 -32.24
C LEU A 478 -15.43 -3.62 -31.23
N ARG A 479 -14.42 -4.36 -31.63
CA ARG A 479 -13.63 -5.25 -30.77
C ARG A 479 -12.23 -4.64 -30.59
N GLY A 480 -11.73 -4.57 -29.36
CA GLY A 480 -10.38 -4.18 -29.03
C GLY A 480 -9.68 -5.27 -28.23
N GLU A 481 -8.39 -5.48 -28.53
CA GLU A 481 -7.48 -6.36 -27.80
C GLU A 481 -6.30 -5.51 -27.33
N TRP A 482 -6.01 -5.53 -26.03
CA TRP A 482 -5.15 -4.56 -25.36
C TRP A 482 -4.11 -5.22 -24.48
N ASP A 483 -2.87 -4.74 -24.56
CA ASP A 483 -1.79 -4.95 -23.59
C ASP A 483 -1.74 -3.69 -22.68
N ALA A 484 -1.93 -3.89 -21.39
CA ALA A 484 -1.96 -2.83 -20.39
C ALA A 484 -0.78 -2.99 -19.43
N GLN A 485 -0.01 -1.93 -19.25
CA GLN A 485 1.12 -1.83 -18.35
C GLN A 485 0.84 -0.73 -17.32
N THR A 486 1.16 -1.01 -16.07
CA THR A 486 1.01 -0.03 -14.99
C THR A 486 2.26 0.01 -14.12
N ALA A 487 2.68 1.21 -13.78
CA ALA A 487 3.64 1.51 -12.74
C ALA A 487 2.88 2.27 -11.64
N ARG A 488 2.44 1.56 -10.63
CA ARG A 488 1.67 2.14 -9.52
C ARG A 488 2.60 2.75 -8.50
N GLY A 489 2.58 4.09 -8.40
CA GLY A 489 3.29 4.83 -7.37
C GLY A 489 2.51 4.85 -6.05
N TYR A 490 3.21 4.77 -4.94
CA TYR A 490 2.68 4.96 -3.58
C TYR A 490 3.77 5.52 -2.66
N VAL A 491 3.33 6.12 -1.56
CA VAL A 491 4.26 6.70 -0.59
C VAL A 491 4.65 5.65 0.43
N THR A 492 5.96 5.50 0.63
CA THR A 492 6.56 4.75 1.74
C THR A 492 7.39 5.71 2.59
N GLY A 493 7.80 5.33 3.77
CA GLY A 493 8.65 6.18 4.60
C GLY A 493 10.02 6.48 4.00
N GLY A 494 10.43 5.75 2.96
CA GLY A 494 11.63 6.05 2.16
C GLY A 494 11.37 7.01 0.99
N GLY A 495 10.15 7.50 0.82
CA GLY A 495 9.71 8.31 -0.33
C GLY A 495 8.75 7.55 -1.25
N ASN A 496 8.64 8.01 -2.50
CA ASN A 496 7.82 7.35 -3.49
C ASN A 496 8.44 6.01 -3.90
N ASP A 497 7.63 4.97 -3.92
CA ASP A 497 7.99 3.63 -4.38
C ASP A 497 7.05 3.20 -5.51
N ILE A 498 7.48 2.25 -6.35
CA ILE A 498 6.75 1.88 -7.56
C ILE A 498 6.69 0.36 -7.70
N SER A 499 5.47 -0.19 -7.78
CA SER A 499 5.21 -1.55 -8.21
C SER A 499 4.71 -1.58 -9.66
N ARG A 500 5.17 -2.56 -10.45
CA ARG A 500 4.86 -2.67 -11.88
C ARG A 500 4.07 -3.93 -12.18
N GLY A 501 3.02 -3.78 -12.98
CA GLY A 501 2.16 -4.86 -13.43
C GLY A 501 1.90 -4.80 -14.94
N GLN A 502 1.52 -5.94 -15.50
CA GLN A 502 1.07 -6.06 -16.88
C GLN A 502 -0.12 -7.01 -16.94
N THR A 503 -1.11 -6.69 -17.77
CA THR A 503 -2.30 -7.52 -17.96
C THR A 503 -2.84 -7.38 -19.38
N ASP A 504 -3.48 -8.43 -19.84
CA ASP A 504 -4.24 -8.40 -21.08
C ASP A 504 -5.68 -7.98 -20.80
N MET A 505 -6.24 -7.22 -21.73
CA MET A 505 -7.62 -6.75 -21.65
C MET A 505 -8.30 -6.89 -23.00
N ASP A 506 -9.60 -7.05 -22.98
CA ASP A 506 -10.39 -6.97 -24.19
C ASP A 506 -11.63 -6.08 -24.02
N THR A 507 -12.04 -5.47 -25.11
CA THR A 507 -13.26 -4.66 -25.16
C THR A 507 -14.17 -5.09 -26.29
N THR A 508 -15.48 -5.02 -26.05
CA THR A 508 -16.50 -5.16 -27.07
C THR A 508 -17.50 -4.06 -26.93
N THR A 509 -17.61 -3.21 -27.94
CA THR A 509 -18.59 -2.12 -27.98
C THR A 509 -19.63 -2.41 -29.06
N VAL A 510 -20.90 -2.25 -28.70
CA VAL A 510 -22.02 -2.28 -29.64
C VAL A 510 -22.74 -0.95 -29.54
N ARG A 511 -22.89 -0.24 -30.66
CA ARG A 511 -23.62 1.03 -30.74
C ARG A 511 -24.76 0.91 -31.76
N VAL A 512 -25.95 1.30 -31.32
CA VAL A 512 -27.09 1.56 -32.22
C VAL A 512 -27.26 3.08 -32.29
N ARG A 513 -27.41 3.62 -33.50
CA ARG A 513 -27.62 5.04 -33.74
C ARG A 513 -28.75 5.24 -34.75
N PHE A 514 -29.60 6.22 -34.45
CA PHE A 514 -30.67 6.70 -35.33
C PHE A 514 -30.39 8.17 -35.64
N ASP A 515 -30.26 8.52 -36.92
CA ASP A 515 -30.23 9.88 -37.43
C ASP A 515 -31.58 10.18 -38.08
N GLY A 516 -32.24 11.19 -37.58
CA GLY A 516 -33.59 11.60 -38.05
C GLY A 516 -33.54 12.38 -39.35
N PRO A 517 -34.72 12.72 -39.91
CA PRO A 517 -34.81 13.42 -41.19
C PRO A 517 -34.18 14.81 -41.12
N THR A 518 -33.55 15.19 -42.21
CA THR A 518 -32.88 16.50 -42.33
C THR A 518 -33.87 17.62 -42.54
N GLN A 519 -33.90 18.59 -41.64
CA GLN A 519 -34.71 19.81 -41.77
C GLN A 519 -33.90 20.91 -42.48
N LYS A 520 -34.51 21.53 -43.49
CA LYS A 520 -33.93 22.67 -44.21
C LYS A 520 -34.44 23.97 -43.60
N PHE A 521 -33.58 24.87 -43.19
CA PHE A 521 -33.94 26.15 -42.59
C PHE A 521 -33.81 27.29 -43.60
N THR A 522 -32.62 27.60 -44.11
CA THR A 522 -32.37 28.63 -45.11
C THR A 522 -31.24 28.24 -46.03
N GLY A 523 -31.41 28.40 -47.35
CA GLY A 523 -30.34 28.22 -48.33
C GLY A 523 -29.48 26.97 -48.15
N ASN A 524 -28.29 27.15 -47.64
CA ASN A 524 -27.27 26.10 -47.47
C ASN A 524 -27.21 25.50 -46.04
N PHE A 525 -28.14 25.85 -45.14
CA PHE A 525 -28.18 25.39 -43.75
C PHE A 525 -29.24 24.33 -43.52
N THR A 526 -28.84 23.20 -42.97
CA THR A 526 -29.71 22.10 -42.58
C THR A 526 -29.36 21.60 -41.18
N ALA A 527 -30.31 20.94 -40.51
CA ALA A 527 -30.10 20.28 -39.23
C ALA A 527 -30.81 18.93 -39.18
N ALA A 528 -30.20 17.94 -38.53
CA ALA A 528 -30.78 16.63 -38.29
C ALA A 528 -30.57 16.21 -36.81
N PRO A 529 -31.65 15.81 -36.10
CA PRO A 529 -31.50 15.24 -34.77
C PRO A 529 -30.94 13.81 -34.86
N TYR A 530 -30.26 13.38 -33.83
CA TYR A 530 -29.86 11.99 -33.70
C TYR A 530 -29.90 11.51 -32.25
N ALA A 531 -30.03 10.20 -32.09
CA ALA A 531 -29.89 9.50 -30.83
C ALA A 531 -29.03 8.26 -30.98
N SER A 532 -28.22 7.92 -30.00
CA SER A 532 -27.51 6.67 -29.98
C SER A 532 -27.43 6.06 -28.58
N PHE A 533 -27.27 4.74 -28.55
CA PHE A 533 -27.04 3.98 -27.35
C PHE A 533 -25.85 3.03 -27.59
N ALA A 534 -24.90 3.02 -26.66
CA ALA A 534 -23.72 2.19 -26.72
C ALA A 534 -23.58 1.36 -25.44
N LEU A 535 -23.18 0.11 -25.63
CA LEU A 535 -22.76 -0.82 -24.58
C LEU A 535 -21.30 -1.18 -24.83
N THR A 536 -20.42 -0.93 -23.86
CA THR A 536 -19.02 -1.33 -23.92
C THR A 536 -18.72 -2.28 -22.77
N ARG A 537 -18.42 -3.53 -23.08
CA ARG A 537 -17.91 -4.48 -22.09
C ARG A 537 -16.39 -4.48 -22.14
N VAL A 538 -15.79 -4.35 -20.97
CA VAL A 538 -14.34 -4.44 -20.74
C VAL A 538 -14.09 -5.66 -19.87
N ASN A 539 -13.21 -6.55 -20.28
CA ASN A 539 -12.70 -7.64 -19.46
C ASN A 539 -11.21 -7.37 -19.19
N THR A 540 -10.77 -7.58 -17.98
CA THR A 540 -9.38 -7.43 -17.54
C THR A 540 -8.95 -8.74 -16.90
N ASP A 541 -7.85 -9.31 -17.35
CA ASP A 541 -7.28 -10.51 -16.75
C ASP A 541 -6.65 -10.20 -15.40
N GLY A 542 -6.62 -11.21 -14.51
CA GLY A 542 -5.94 -11.08 -13.23
C GLY A 542 -4.42 -10.97 -13.42
N PHE A 543 -3.75 -10.16 -12.62
CA PHE A 543 -2.31 -9.98 -12.71
C PHE A 543 -1.66 -9.72 -11.36
N ALA A 544 -0.36 -9.97 -11.31
CA ALA A 544 0.46 -9.70 -10.14
C ALA A 544 1.48 -8.60 -10.47
N GLU A 545 1.62 -7.64 -9.58
CA GLU A 545 2.69 -6.66 -9.64
C GLU A 545 4.01 -7.26 -9.17
N SER A 546 5.11 -6.64 -9.56
CA SER A 546 6.47 -6.93 -9.12
C SER A 546 7.24 -5.65 -8.83
N GLY A 547 8.31 -5.77 -8.04
CA GLY A 547 9.09 -4.62 -7.58
C GLY A 547 8.33 -3.77 -6.56
N GLY A 548 9.03 -2.78 -6.00
CA GLY A 548 8.52 -2.00 -4.89
C GLY A 548 8.35 -2.82 -3.60
N SER A 549 8.01 -2.14 -2.51
CA SER A 549 7.89 -2.76 -1.18
C SER A 549 6.53 -3.41 -0.93
N PHE A 550 5.48 -2.97 -1.68
CA PHE A 550 4.09 -3.40 -1.46
C PHE A 550 3.36 -3.71 -2.77
N PRO A 551 3.84 -4.70 -3.54
CA PRO A 551 3.16 -5.14 -4.74
C PRO A 551 1.82 -5.79 -4.40
N ALA A 552 0.88 -5.72 -5.35
CA ALA A 552 -0.46 -6.31 -5.22
C ALA A 552 -0.68 -7.38 -6.28
N THR A 553 -1.56 -8.33 -5.98
CA THR A 553 -2.17 -9.22 -6.96
C THR A 553 -3.61 -8.76 -7.16
N PHE A 554 -4.03 -8.61 -8.39
CA PHE A 554 -5.35 -8.16 -8.78
C PHE A 554 -6.14 -9.32 -9.38
N ASP A 555 -7.40 -9.42 -9.01
CA ASP A 555 -8.31 -10.43 -9.54
C ASP A 555 -8.77 -10.05 -10.95
N ALA A 556 -9.07 -11.06 -11.79
CA ALA A 556 -9.74 -10.84 -13.05
C ALA A 556 -11.15 -10.27 -12.82
N HIS A 557 -11.55 -9.29 -13.63
CA HIS A 557 -12.85 -8.64 -13.49
C HIS A 557 -13.42 -8.19 -14.83
N SER A 558 -14.71 -7.89 -14.86
CA SER A 558 -15.37 -7.36 -16.05
C SER A 558 -16.33 -6.23 -15.68
N HIS A 559 -16.33 -5.20 -16.52
CA HIS A 559 -17.22 -4.04 -16.39
C HIS A 559 -18.02 -3.82 -17.67
N THR A 560 -19.25 -3.31 -17.56
CA THR A 560 -20.07 -2.96 -18.73
C THR A 560 -20.54 -1.52 -18.59
N ALA A 561 -19.96 -0.63 -19.38
CA ALA A 561 -20.38 0.76 -19.49
C ALA A 561 -21.58 0.91 -20.42
N LYS A 562 -22.52 1.76 -20.04
CA LYS A 562 -23.76 2.05 -20.79
C LYS A 562 -23.87 3.54 -21.00
N GLU A 563 -24.03 3.96 -22.25
CA GLU A 563 -24.07 5.37 -22.60
C GLU A 563 -25.18 5.65 -23.63
N SER A 564 -25.95 6.72 -23.41
CA SER A 564 -26.85 7.29 -24.42
C SER A 564 -26.38 8.68 -24.82
N ARG A 565 -26.63 9.02 -26.09
CA ARG A 565 -26.35 10.35 -26.65
C ARG A 565 -27.59 10.85 -27.38
N LEU A 566 -27.93 12.11 -27.14
CA LEU A 566 -28.93 12.85 -27.87
C LEU A 566 -28.27 14.08 -28.46
N GLY A 567 -28.39 14.29 -29.76
CA GLY A 567 -27.66 15.36 -30.41
C GLY A 567 -28.39 15.98 -31.60
N LEU A 568 -27.89 17.12 -32.01
CA LEU A 568 -28.27 17.85 -33.19
C LEU A 568 -27.01 18.05 -34.05
N LEU A 569 -27.05 17.56 -35.28
CA LEU A 569 -26.03 17.77 -36.30
C LEU A 569 -26.52 18.85 -37.26
N THR A 570 -25.83 19.98 -37.30
CA THR A 570 -26.08 21.04 -38.28
C THR A 570 -25.10 20.91 -39.44
N LYS A 571 -25.51 21.30 -40.64
CA LYS A 571 -24.69 21.25 -41.84
C LYS A 571 -24.79 22.56 -42.60
N PHE A 572 -23.67 23.13 -42.95
CA PHE A 572 -23.55 24.33 -43.79
C PHE A 572 -22.66 24.02 -45.00
N THR A 573 -23.19 24.22 -46.23
CA THR A 573 -22.41 24.04 -47.46
C THR A 573 -21.77 25.36 -47.81
N ALA A 574 -20.43 25.47 -47.59
CA ALA A 574 -19.64 26.67 -47.76
C ALA A 574 -19.11 26.86 -49.21
N GLY A 575 -19.59 26.07 -50.16
CA GLY A 575 -19.20 26.05 -51.54
C GLY A 575 -19.28 24.66 -52.17
N PRO A 576 -18.88 24.47 -53.42
CA PRO A 576 -19.04 23.18 -54.13
C PRO A 576 -18.20 22.06 -53.53
N ALA A 577 -17.07 22.42 -52.85
CA ALA A 577 -16.15 21.43 -52.34
C ALA A 577 -16.14 21.32 -50.81
N THR A 578 -16.71 22.30 -50.06
CA THR A 578 -16.55 22.37 -48.60
C THR A 578 -17.86 22.29 -47.88
N THR A 579 -17.97 21.42 -46.93
CA THR A 579 -19.09 21.28 -45.99
C THR A 579 -18.58 21.43 -44.58
N ILE A 580 -19.23 22.29 -43.80
CA ILE A 580 -18.97 22.50 -42.39
C ILE A 580 -20.15 21.93 -41.61
N ARG A 581 -19.85 21.24 -40.49
CA ARG A 581 -20.86 20.75 -39.56
C ARG A 581 -20.56 21.22 -38.16
N VAL A 582 -21.61 21.46 -37.38
CA VAL A 582 -21.52 21.70 -35.94
C VAL A 582 -22.44 20.71 -35.26
N THR A 583 -21.91 20.05 -34.28
CA THR A 583 -22.60 19.06 -33.45
C THR A 583 -22.78 19.61 -32.05
N ALA A 584 -23.97 19.49 -31.50
CA ALA A 584 -24.20 19.66 -30.07
C ALA A 584 -24.90 18.40 -29.54
N GLU A 585 -24.35 17.79 -28.55
CA GLU A 585 -24.89 16.55 -27.97
C GLU A 585 -24.88 16.56 -26.45
N TRP A 586 -25.86 15.89 -25.86
CA TRP A 586 -25.94 15.52 -24.48
C TRP A 586 -25.61 14.03 -24.36
N ILE A 587 -24.69 13.69 -23.45
CA ILE A 587 -24.24 12.35 -23.17
C ILE A 587 -24.66 11.97 -21.76
N HIS A 588 -25.35 10.84 -21.60
CA HIS A 588 -25.75 10.31 -20.31
C HIS A 588 -25.19 8.91 -20.12
N ARG A 589 -24.47 8.72 -19.00
CA ARG A 589 -23.92 7.44 -18.56
C ARG A 589 -24.78 6.87 -17.44
N PHE A 590 -25.11 5.58 -17.56
CA PHE A 590 -25.99 4.89 -16.61
C PHE A 590 -25.24 4.25 -15.45
N ASP A 591 -23.92 4.32 -15.44
CA ASP A 591 -23.08 3.70 -14.41
C ASP A 591 -23.01 4.62 -13.18
N ASP A 592 -23.45 4.10 -12.02
CA ASP A 592 -23.49 4.83 -10.75
C ASP A 592 -22.17 4.79 -9.98
N ALA A 593 -21.32 3.80 -10.25
CA ALA A 593 -20.04 3.59 -9.62
C ALA A 593 -18.98 3.24 -10.66
N GLY A 594 -17.72 3.51 -10.35
CA GLY A 594 -16.59 2.96 -11.09
C GLY A 594 -16.50 1.44 -10.93
N ASP A 595 -15.68 0.84 -11.76
CA ASP A 595 -15.35 -0.60 -11.67
C ASP A 595 -14.82 -0.96 -10.28
N VAL A 596 -15.18 -2.14 -9.77
CA VAL A 596 -14.69 -2.63 -8.47
C VAL A 596 -13.47 -3.50 -8.69
N LEU A 597 -12.33 -3.04 -8.18
CA LEU A 597 -11.06 -3.74 -8.21
C LEU A 597 -10.86 -4.50 -6.90
N SER A 598 -10.61 -5.81 -6.97
CA SER A 598 -10.27 -6.62 -5.81
C SER A 598 -8.92 -7.31 -5.96
N GLY A 599 -8.38 -7.78 -4.84
CA GLY A 599 -7.10 -8.47 -4.84
C GLY A 599 -6.48 -8.60 -3.46
N VAL A 600 -5.17 -8.87 -3.44
CA VAL A 600 -4.40 -9.09 -2.23
C VAL A 600 -3.09 -8.31 -2.29
N ASN A 601 -2.73 -7.61 -1.21
CA ASN A 601 -1.38 -7.09 -1.02
C ASN A 601 -0.43 -8.26 -0.78
N GLN A 602 0.58 -8.42 -1.63
CA GLN A 602 1.48 -9.59 -1.58
C GLN A 602 2.40 -9.58 -0.34
N THR A 603 2.68 -8.41 0.22
CA THR A 603 3.56 -8.26 1.39
C THR A 603 2.81 -8.51 2.69
N THR A 604 1.60 -7.97 2.84
CA THR A 604 0.81 -8.05 4.08
C THR A 604 -0.21 -9.18 4.07
N SER A 605 -0.45 -9.83 2.91
CA SER A 605 -1.53 -10.80 2.67
C SER A 605 -2.94 -10.24 2.94
N GLY A 606 -3.07 -8.90 3.04
CA GLY A 606 -4.34 -8.23 3.25
C GLY A 606 -5.16 -8.17 1.96
N ALA A 607 -6.37 -8.70 1.97
CA ALA A 607 -7.31 -8.57 0.88
C ALA A 607 -7.84 -7.13 0.80
N PHE A 608 -8.07 -6.64 -0.42
CA PHE A 608 -8.68 -5.34 -0.65
C PHE A 608 -9.81 -5.41 -1.67
N SER A 609 -10.73 -4.45 -1.57
CA SER A 609 -11.74 -4.19 -2.59
C SER A 609 -11.96 -2.68 -2.66
N VAL A 610 -11.70 -2.09 -3.82
CA VAL A 610 -11.74 -0.65 -4.05
C VAL A 610 -12.67 -0.35 -5.20
N ALA A 611 -13.64 0.54 -4.99
CA ALA A 611 -14.44 1.07 -6.08
C ALA A 611 -13.62 2.10 -6.87
N GLY A 612 -13.57 1.95 -8.19
CA GLY A 612 -13.01 2.95 -9.08
C GLY A 612 -13.79 4.27 -9.05
N LEU A 613 -13.21 5.29 -9.65
CA LEU A 613 -13.86 6.61 -9.73
C LEU A 613 -15.14 6.51 -10.55
N ALA A 614 -16.23 7.00 -9.99
CA ALA A 614 -17.50 7.07 -10.70
C ALA A 614 -17.38 7.99 -11.95
N PRO A 615 -17.88 7.58 -13.12
CA PRO A 615 -17.88 8.42 -14.31
C PRO A 615 -18.82 9.62 -14.13
N THR A 616 -18.52 10.73 -14.81
CA THR A 616 -19.47 11.85 -14.88
C THR A 616 -20.71 11.40 -15.64
N LYS A 617 -21.89 11.43 -14.99
CA LYS A 617 -23.13 10.93 -15.56
C LYS A 617 -23.60 11.73 -16.77
N ASP A 618 -23.62 13.05 -16.65
CA ASP A 618 -24.14 13.95 -17.66
C ASP A 618 -23.04 14.86 -18.20
N GLN A 619 -22.94 14.93 -19.52
CA GLN A 619 -21.96 15.77 -20.21
C GLN A 619 -22.60 16.45 -21.41
N ALA A 620 -22.23 17.70 -21.67
CA ALA A 620 -22.47 18.37 -22.94
C ALA A 620 -21.20 18.28 -23.79
N ARG A 621 -21.35 18.00 -25.08
CA ARG A 621 -20.27 17.94 -26.06
C ARG A 621 -20.60 18.79 -27.28
N PHE A 622 -19.62 19.51 -27.77
CA PHE A 622 -19.69 20.31 -28.98
C PHE A 622 -18.63 19.87 -29.96
N GLY A 623 -19.04 19.71 -31.24
CA GLY A 623 -18.17 19.26 -32.31
C GLY A 623 -18.17 20.27 -33.47
N PHE A 624 -17.04 20.33 -34.15
CA PHE A 624 -16.85 21.09 -35.37
C PHE A 624 -16.14 20.21 -36.39
N ASP A 625 -16.80 20.00 -37.57
CA ASP A 625 -16.28 19.17 -38.65
C ASP A 625 -16.13 19.98 -39.93
N VAL A 626 -15.11 19.71 -40.70
CA VAL A 626 -14.89 20.24 -42.05
C VAL A 626 -14.62 19.09 -42.99
N ASP A 627 -15.51 18.88 -43.98
CA ASP A 627 -15.25 17.99 -45.10
C ASP A 627 -14.88 18.81 -46.32
N HIS A 628 -13.73 18.52 -46.91
CA HIS A 628 -13.25 19.17 -48.12
C HIS A 628 -12.97 18.16 -49.23
N LYS A 629 -13.65 18.31 -50.36
CA LYS A 629 -13.39 17.47 -51.54
C LYS A 629 -12.11 17.95 -52.24
N LEU A 630 -11.09 17.08 -52.24
CA LEU A 630 -9.84 17.30 -52.98
C LEU A 630 -10.01 16.98 -54.47
N SER A 631 -10.91 16.03 -54.79
CA SER A 631 -11.30 15.67 -56.13
C SER A 631 -12.75 15.14 -56.13
N ALA A 632 -13.25 14.67 -57.29
CA ALA A 632 -14.58 14.11 -57.38
C ALA A 632 -14.75 12.82 -56.56
N ASP A 633 -13.65 12.11 -56.28
CA ASP A 633 -13.61 10.80 -55.61
C ASP A 633 -12.78 10.81 -54.30
N THR A 634 -12.22 11.94 -53.89
CA THR A 634 -11.36 12.03 -52.72
C THR A 634 -11.79 13.16 -51.79
N MET A 635 -11.92 12.86 -50.51
CA MET A 635 -12.36 13.80 -49.47
C MET A 635 -11.40 13.78 -48.26
N LEU A 636 -11.05 14.95 -47.77
CA LEU A 636 -10.37 15.17 -46.51
C LEU A 636 -11.38 15.64 -45.48
N SER A 637 -11.41 15.00 -44.32
CA SER A 637 -12.27 15.37 -43.20
C SER A 637 -11.43 15.70 -41.97
N LEU A 638 -11.73 16.83 -41.33
CA LEU A 638 -11.18 17.22 -40.04
C LEU A 638 -12.33 17.36 -39.05
N SER A 639 -12.18 16.78 -37.88
CA SER A 639 -13.15 16.88 -36.78
C SER A 639 -12.44 17.28 -35.49
N ILE A 640 -13.04 18.17 -34.71
CA ILE A 640 -12.61 18.53 -33.36
C ILE A 640 -13.85 18.59 -32.47
N HIS A 641 -13.82 17.88 -31.38
CA HIS A 641 -14.91 17.78 -30.42
C HIS A 641 -14.40 18.08 -29.02
N ALA A 642 -15.16 18.83 -28.23
CA ALA A 642 -14.86 19.11 -26.83
C ALA A 642 -16.07 18.80 -25.97
N ALA A 643 -15.85 18.02 -24.92
CA ALA A 643 -16.82 17.76 -23.87
C ALA A 643 -16.53 18.67 -22.68
N GLY A 644 -17.54 19.39 -22.21
CA GLY A 644 -17.44 20.27 -21.06
C GLY A 644 -18.78 20.36 -20.36
N TYR A 645 -18.83 19.90 -19.13
CA TYR A 645 -19.82 20.21 -18.12
C TYR A 645 -19.22 19.81 -16.77
N GLY A 646 -19.21 20.72 -15.81
CA GLY A 646 -18.56 20.49 -14.52
C GLY A 646 -17.04 20.79 -14.58
N GLN A 647 -16.21 19.94 -13.98
CA GLN A 647 -14.80 20.24 -13.69
C GLN A 647 -13.79 19.75 -14.74
N ALA A 648 -14.20 19.18 -15.87
CA ALA A 648 -13.24 18.60 -16.81
C ALA A 648 -13.64 18.81 -18.26
N HIS A 649 -12.64 19.11 -19.08
CA HIS A 649 -12.74 19.24 -20.51
C HIS A 649 -11.97 18.12 -21.19
N ASP A 650 -12.68 17.27 -21.93
CA ASP A 650 -12.08 16.29 -22.82
C ASP A 650 -12.12 16.85 -24.24
N VAL A 651 -10.99 16.81 -24.92
CA VAL A 651 -10.88 17.21 -26.32
C VAL A 651 -10.52 15.99 -27.15
N ALA A 652 -11.25 15.74 -28.22
CA ALA A 652 -10.95 14.71 -29.22
C ALA A 652 -10.96 15.35 -30.62
N GLY A 653 -10.14 14.80 -31.53
CA GLY A 653 -10.12 15.23 -32.90
C GLY A 653 -9.77 14.08 -33.83
N SER A 654 -10.11 14.20 -35.12
CA SER A 654 -9.75 13.26 -36.15
C SER A 654 -9.35 13.93 -37.45
N LEU A 655 -8.44 13.27 -38.16
CA LEU A 655 -8.11 13.61 -39.53
C LEU A 655 -8.30 12.36 -40.40
N SER A 656 -9.18 12.42 -41.40
CA SER A 656 -9.55 11.28 -42.23
C SER A 656 -9.39 11.63 -43.71
N LEU A 657 -8.72 10.74 -44.43
CA LEU A 657 -8.69 10.75 -45.91
C LEU A 657 -9.57 9.62 -46.42
N ARG A 658 -10.57 9.94 -47.25
CA ARG A 658 -11.50 8.97 -47.86
C ARG A 658 -11.43 9.02 -49.36
N ARG A 659 -11.47 7.84 -50.03
CA ARG A 659 -11.47 7.74 -51.47
C ARG A 659 -12.54 6.75 -51.95
N GLY A 660 -13.35 7.18 -52.89
CA GLY A 660 -14.37 6.37 -53.56
C GLY A 660 -13.86 5.74 -54.87
N PHE A 661 -14.38 4.55 -55.19
CA PHE A 661 -14.04 3.79 -56.42
C PHE A 661 -15.29 3.30 -57.17
#